data_72d60cbde2710b4b3679513c57358542
#
_entry.id   72d60cbde2710b4b3679513c57358542
#
_cell.length_a   1.000
_cell.length_b   1.000
_cell.length_c   1.000
_cell.angle_alpha   90.00
_cell.angle_beta   90.00
_cell.angle_gamma   90.00
#
_symmetry.space_group_name_H-M   'P 1'
#
loop_
_entity.id
_entity.type
_entity.pdbx_description
1 polymer ?
#
loop_
_entity_poly.entity_id
_entity_poly.type
_entity_poly.pdbx_seq_one_letter_code
_entity_poly.pdbx_strand_id
1 'polypeptide(L)'
;MAELPCAEPLPRCSGRFTISTLLGPEEVLGCEGTQLSGSSLCTRTFGYNTVDVVPAYEHYANSRGVGEARQGRPSLADLHSILKPEPAHLRVPLPDPQRSNGLPDTEDGAGEPSSAPAPEPVRFGWVKGVMIRCMLNIWGVILYLRLPWITAQAGIALTWLIILMSVTVTTITGLSISAISTNGKVKSGGTYFLISRSLGPELGGSIGLIFAFANAVAVAMHTVGFAETVRDLLQEHNSLIVDPTNDIRIIGVLTVTVLLGISLAGMEWEAKAQILFFLVILVSFINYLVGTVIPASAEKQAKGFFSYRADIFAQNFVPDWRGPEGSFFGLFSIFFPSATGILAGANISGDLKDPAVAIPKGTLMAIFWTTVSYLVLSATIGACVLRDASGSLNDSVALGSPGCEGLGCSYGWNFTDCAQQQSCRYGLSNYYQSMSMVSGFGPLITAGIFGATLSSALACLVSAPKVFQCLCKDQLYPLIGFFGKGYGKNSEPIRGYMLTYVIAIGFILIAELNAIAPIISNFFLCSYALINFSCFHASITNSPGWRPSFRYYSKWAALFGAAISVVIMFLLTWWAALIALGIVVFLLGYVLYKKPDVNWGSSMQASSYNLALSYSVGLSEVDEHIKNYRPQCLVLTGPPNFRPALVDFVGTFTKNLSLMICGNVLIGPRKQKVPEAQQALDGHTRWLLKRKIKAFYTNVLAEDLRSGVQMLLQAAGLGKMRPNIVALGYKRDWQAAAPQSLEDYVGILHDAFDFKHGVCLLRLREGLNVSRVPQAHINPAFGAAEHPDGNSTGGRAMPSTGIADPEQQASTIFQSQQGKKTIDIYWLFDDGGLTLLIPYLLGRKKRWGKCRIRVFVGGQINRMDEERKAIVSLLSKFRLGFHEVHVLPDINQQPRPEHIRRFDELIAPFRLNDGFKDEAAVNELRHGCPWKISDEEVHRHRAKSLRQVRLNEILLDYSRDAALIAITLPIGRKGRCPSSLYMAWLETLSQDLRPPVILIRGNQENVLTFYCQ
;
A
#
# COMPACT_ATOMS: atom_id res chain seq x y z
N MET A 1 -67.63 -3.45 -19.47
CA MET A 1 -66.95 -4.51 -18.75
C MET A 1 -66.10 -5.25 -19.76
N ALA A 2 -64.83 -4.96 -19.82
CA ALA A 2 -63.83 -5.72 -20.56
C ALA A 2 -62.54 -5.57 -19.76
N GLU A 3 -62.08 -6.70 -19.22
CA GLU A 3 -60.87 -6.81 -18.43
C GLU A 3 -59.61 -6.62 -19.29
N LEU A 4 -58.74 -5.72 -18.88
CA LEU A 4 -57.40 -5.55 -19.39
C LEU A 4 -56.47 -6.54 -18.66
N PRO A 5 -55.56 -7.24 -19.35
CA PRO A 5 -54.64 -8.17 -18.71
C PRO A 5 -53.57 -7.42 -17.93
N CYS A 6 -53.32 -7.88 -16.69
CA CYS A 6 -52.26 -7.43 -15.79
C CYS A 6 -50.87 -7.62 -16.44
N ALA A 7 -50.16 -6.53 -16.55
CA ALA A 7 -48.73 -6.58 -16.85
C ALA A 7 -47.95 -7.24 -15.72
N GLU A 8 -47.12 -8.22 -16.05
CA GLU A 8 -46.21 -8.87 -15.11
C GLU A 8 -45.25 -7.83 -14.45
N PRO A 9 -44.99 -7.95 -13.14
CA PRO A 9 -44.10 -7.02 -12.48
C PRO A 9 -42.67 -7.33 -12.83
N LEU A 10 -41.97 -6.32 -13.37
CA LEU A 10 -40.53 -6.30 -13.55
C LEU A 10 -39.81 -6.68 -12.25
N PRO A 11 -38.67 -7.39 -12.30
CA PRO A 11 -37.97 -7.86 -11.14
C PRO A 11 -37.50 -6.66 -10.30
N ARG A 12 -37.92 -6.64 -9.03
CA ARG A 12 -37.51 -5.64 -8.04
C ARG A 12 -35.98 -5.72 -7.85
N CYS A 13 -35.26 -4.74 -8.39
CA CYS A 13 -33.92 -4.50 -7.96
C CYS A 13 -33.95 -4.02 -6.50
N SER A 14 -33.44 -4.85 -5.59
CA SER A 14 -33.25 -4.49 -4.18
C SER A 14 -32.08 -3.52 -4.03
N GLY A 15 -32.23 -2.30 -4.52
CA GLY A 15 -31.31 -1.21 -4.36
C GLY A 15 -31.99 -0.07 -3.61
N ARG A 16 -31.21 0.69 -2.85
CA ARG A 16 -31.63 1.87 -2.06
C ARG A 16 -32.19 3.04 -2.90
N PHE A 17 -32.36 2.85 -4.19
CA PHE A 17 -32.78 3.90 -5.12
C PHE A 17 -34.10 3.53 -5.77
N THR A 18 -35.05 4.42 -5.72
CA THR A 18 -36.25 4.36 -6.53
C THR A 18 -35.90 4.98 -7.89
N ILE A 19 -35.97 4.20 -8.97
CA ILE A 19 -35.82 4.73 -10.32
C ILE A 19 -37.22 5.18 -10.78
N SER A 20 -37.41 6.49 -10.92
CA SER A 20 -38.59 7.05 -11.58
C SER A 20 -38.19 7.47 -12.98
N THR A 21 -38.79 6.87 -13.98
CA THR A 21 -38.77 7.35 -15.38
C THR A 21 -39.89 8.37 -15.55
N LEU A 22 -39.53 9.61 -15.77
CA LEU A 22 -40.46 10.65 -16.23
C LEU A 22 -40.64 10.43 -17.73
N LEU A 23 -41.72 9.77 -18.11
CA LEU A 23 -42.21 9.73 -19.49
C LEU A 23 -42.96 11.05 -19.76
N GLY A 24 -42.36 11.91 -20.56
CA GLY A 24 -43.07 13.05 -21.16
C GLY A 24 -44.04 12.55 -22.24
N PRO A 25 -45.04 13.36 -22.62
CA PRO A 25 -46.05 12.96 -23.61
C PRO A 25 -45.39 12.70 -24.97
N GLU A 26 -45.60 11.51 -25.51
CA GLU A 26 -45.19 11.10 -26.84
C GLU A 26 -45.95 11.89 -27.92
N GLU A 27 -45.26 12.58 -28.80
CA GLU A 27 -45.72 12.83 -30.18
C GLU A 27 -45.23 11.66 -31.04
N VAL A 28 -46.21 10.89 -31.48
CA VAL A 28 -46.03 9.80 -32.42
C VAL A 28 -45.84 10.38 -33.83
N LEU A 29 -44.65 10.30 -34.38
CA LEU A 29 -44.43 10.38 -35.83
C LEU A 29 -43.67 9.12 -36.28
N GLY A 30 -44.39 8.32 -37.06
CA GLY A 30 -43.91 7.06 -37.61
C GLY A 30 -42.75 7.28 -38.61
N CYS A 31 -41.81 6.37 -38.57
CA CYS A 31 -40.96 6.00 -39.69
C CYS A 31 -40.68 4.51 -39.67
N GLU A 32 -41.10 3.89 -40.75
CA GLU A 32 -40.87 2.49 -41.09
C GLU A 32 -39.39 2.16 -41.24
N GLY A 33 -39.04 1.03 -40.72
CA GLY A 33 -38.13 0.01 -41.21
C GLY A 33 -36.75 0.38 -41.71
N THR A 34 -35.74 0.07 -40.90
CA THR A 34 -34.56 -0.73 -41.33
C THR A 34 -33.80 -1.21 -40.07
N GLN A 35 -33.63 -2.53 -39.95
CA GLN A 35 -32.78 -3.16 -38.96
C GLN A 35 -31.33 -2.77 -39.27
N LEU A 36 -30.65 -2.11 -38.30
CA LEU A 36 -29.20 -2.01 -38.22
C LEU A 36 -28.80 -2.36 -36.80
N SER A 37 -28.23 -3.54 -36.66
CA SER A 37 -27.54 -4.01 -35.47
C SER A 37 -26.31 -3.14 -35.28
N GLY A 38 -26.26 -2.47 -34.15
CA GLY A 38 -25.12 -1.63 -33.75
C GLY A 38 -25.59 -0.58 -32.78
N SER A 39 -25.61 -0.91 -31.50
CA SER A 39 -26.07 -0.02 -30.42
C SER A 39 -25.18 1.18 -30.24
N SER A 40 -25.53 2.25 -30.95
CA SER A 40 -25.15 3.60 -30.58
C SER A 40 -26.44 4.34 -30.24
N LEU A 41 -26.85 4.24 -28.98
CA LEU A 41 -27.91 5.05 -28.42
C LEU A 41 -27.40 6.49 -28.26
N CYS A 42 -27.51 7.28 -29.35
CA CYS A 42 -27.49 8.72 -29.26
C CYS A 42 -28.80 9.21 -28.62
N THR A 43 -28.76 9.52 -27.33
CA THR A 43 -29.90 10.18 -26.70
C THR A 43 -29.97 11.63 -27.12
N ARG A 44 -31.01 11.99 -27.87
CA ARG A 44 -31.39 13.36 -28.23
C ARG A 44 -31.96 14.11 -27.02
N THR A 45 -31.12 14.62 -26.11
CA THR A 45 -31.68 15.33 -24.94
C THR A 45 -31.23 16.77 -24.79
N PHE A 46 -30.21 17.21 -25.47
CA PHE A 46 -29.81 18.64 -25.44
C PHE A 46 -29.23 19.06 -26.80
N GLY A 47 -30.05 19.66 -27.68
CA GLY A 47 -29.58 20.36 -28.85
C GLY A 47 -28.71 19.55 -29.82
N TYR A 48 -28.90 19.79 -31.09
CA TYR A 48 -28.13 19.18 -32.20
C TYR A 48 -26.60 19.28 -31.92
N ASN A 49 -25.90 18.13 -31.99
CA ASN A 49 -24.43 18.00 -31.85
C ASN A 49 -23.84 18.16 -30.46
N THR A 50 -24.31 17.45 -29.47
CA THR A 50 -23.56 17.24 -28.22
C THR A 50 -22.67 16.02 -28.34
N VAL A 51 -21.38 16.22 -28.01
CA VAL A 51 -20.36 15.17 -27.88
C VAL A 51 -20.47 14.50 -26.52
N ASP A 52 -21.53 14.77 -25.77
CA ASP A 52 -21.74 14.23 -24.44
C ASP A 52 -22.10 12.76 -24.50
N VAL A 53 -21.27 11.93 -23.90
CA VAL A 53 -21.46 10.48 -23.82
C VAL A 53 -22.30 10.14 -22.60
N VAL A 54 -23.38 9.40 -22.81
CA VAL A 54 -24.23 8.92 -21.72
C VAL A 54 -23.38 8.05 -20.76
N PRO A 55 -23.57 8.15 -19.42
CA PRO A 55 -22.89 7.29 -18.48
C PRO A 55 -23.16 5.81 -18.78
N ALA A 56 -22.11 5.06 -19.11
CA ALA A 56 -22.18 3.64 -19.38
C ALA A 56 -21.43 2.86 -18.29
N TYR A 57 -21.89 1.64 -18.02
CA TYR A 57 -21.26 0.76 -17.02
C TYR A 57 -19.78 0.52 -17.32
N GLU A 58 -19.43 0.35 -18.59
CA GLU A 58 -18.09 0.06 -19.08
C GLU A 58 -17.09 1.17 -18.76
N HIS A 59 -17.55 2.42 -18.67
CA HIS A 59 -16.72 3.58 -18.32
C HIS A 59 -16.23 3.53 -16.85
N TYR A 60 -16.96 2.83 -15.99
CA TYR A 60 -16.68 2.76 -14.56
C TYR A 60 -16.15 1.39 -14.13
N ALA A 61 -16.33 0.35 -14.98
CA ALA A 61 -15.86 -0.99 -14.70
C ALA A 61 -14.33 -1.06 -14.80
N ASN A 62 -13.67 -1.39 -13.69
CA ASN A 62 -12.23 -1.63 -13.64
C ASN A 62 -11.95 -3.10 -14.00
N SER A 63 -12.26 -3.51 -15.24
CA SER A 63 -12.00 -4.86 -15.74
C SER A 63 -10.77 -4.86 -16.64
N ARG A 64 -9.75 -5.64 -16.28
CA ARG A 64 -8.72 -6.05 -17.24
C ARG A 64 -9.28 -7.24 -18.06
N GLY A 65 -9.99 -6.96 -19.10
CA GLY A 65 -10.25 -7.93 -20.18
C GLY A 65 -9.01 -7.98 -21.08
N VAL A 66 -8.40 -9.14 -21.24
CA VAL A 66 -7.38 -9.36 -22.25
C VAL A 66 -8.12 -9.39 -23.59
N GLY A 67 -7.95 -8.38 -24.44
CA GLY A 67 -8.34 -8.41 -25.85
C GLY A 67 -9.52 -7.53 -26.29
N GLU A 68 -10.22 -6.83 -25.40
CA GLU A 68 -11.25 -5.88 -25.86
C GLU A 68 -10.71 -4.44 -25.82
N ALA A 69 -10.78 -3.79 -26.99
CA ALA A 69 -10.47 -2.36 -27.10
C ALA A 69 -11.41 -1.59 -26.16
N ARG A 70 -10.82 -0.95 -25.16
CA ARG A 70 -11.53 -0.07 -24.23
C ARG A 70 -12.25 1.01 -25.04
N GLN A 71 -13.55 1.06 -25.03
CA GLN A 71 -14.28 2.29 -25.32
C GLN A 71 -13.95 3.27 -24.19
N GLY A 72 -12.85 4.00 -24.35
CA GLY A 72 -12.46 5.04 -23.42
C GLY A 72 -13.46 6.19 -23.49
N ARG A 73 -13.77 6.81 -22.35
CA ARG A 73 -14.36 8.15 -22.35
C ARG A 73 -13.54 9.04 -23.26
N PRO A 74 -14.15 9.84 -24.14
CA PRO A 74 -13.41 10.86 -24.83
C PRO A 74 -12.72 11.78 -23.79
N SER A 75 -11.46 12.09 -24.00
CA SER A 75 -10.75 13.01 -23.12
C SER A 75 -11.34 14.43 -23.26
N LEU A 76 -11.19 15.26 -22.22
CA LEU A 76 -11.54 16.68 -22.33
C LEU A 76 -10.82 17.36 -23.50
N ALA A 77 -9.62 16.90 -23.86
CA ALA A 77 -8.88 17.38 -25.02
C ALA A 77 -9.57 16.97 -26.32
N ASP A 78 -10.09 15.75 -26.41
CA ASP A 78 -10.86 15.29 -27.57
C ASP A 78 -12.18 16.06 -27.68
N LEU A 79 -12.88 16.27 -26.57
CA LEU A 79 -14.09 17.08 -26.51
C LEU A 79 -13.85 18.54 -26.91
N HIS A 80 -12.67 19.08 -26.57
CA HIS A 80 -12.31 20.47 -26.91
C HIS A 80 -11.79 20.61 -28.34
N SER A 81 -11.21 19.55 -28.93
CA SER A 81 -10.68 19.53 -30.29
C SER A 81 -11.76 19.36 -31.37
N ILE A 82 -12.94 18.87 -31.01
CA ILE A 82 -14.06 18.59 -31.93
C ILE A 82 -14.74 19.88 -32.46
N LEU A 83 -14.33 21.05 -32.03
CA LEU A 83 -14.79 22.33 -32.61
C LEU A 83 -14.22 22.65 -33.99
N LYS A 84 -13.43 21.78 -34.62
CA LYS A 84 -13.13 21.82 -36.06
C LYS A 84 -13.71 20.58 -36.73
N PRO A 85 -14.59 20.73 -37.73
CA PRO A 85 -15.02 19.60 -38.54
C PRO A 85 -13.90 19.21 -39.51
N GLU A 86 -12.99 18.37 -39.10
CA GLU A 86 -12.19 17.56 -40.01
C GLU A 86 -12.86 16.18 -40.16
N PRO A 87 -13.03 15.69 -41.41
CA PRO A 87 -13.65 14.39 -41.60
C PRO A 87 -12.88 13.32 -40.89
N ALA A 88 -13.56 12.59 -40.03
CA ALA A 88 -13.03 11.41 -39.39
C ALA A 88 -12.61 10.39 -40.46
N HIS A 89 -11.34 10.33 -40.75
CA HIS A 89 -10.77 9.16 -41.40
C HIS A 89 -10.90 8.01 -40.40
N LEU A 90 -11.89 7.14 -40.70
CA LEU A 90 -11.93 5.81 -40.13
C LEU A 90 -10.54 5.17 -40.32
N ARG A 91 -9.76 5.08 -39.27
CA ARG A 91 -8.63 4.17 -39.25
C ARG A 91 -9.21 2.78 -39.08
N VAL A 92 -9.44 2.14 -40.21
CA VAL A 92 -9.57 0.70 -40.29
C VAL A 92 -8.26 0.11 -39.74
N PRO A 93 -8.28 -0.78 -38.73
CA PRO A 93 -7.06 -1.49 -38.35
C PRO A 93 -6.53 -2.25 -39.57
N LEU A 94 -5.33 -1.95 -39.99
CA LEU A 94 -4.62 -2.76 -40.95
C LEU A 94 -4.44 -4.18 -40.39
N PRO A 95 -4.77 -5.22 -41.13
CA PRO A 95 -4.53 -6.58 -40.69
C PRO A 95 -3.02 -6.83 -40.61
N ASP A 96 -2.61 -7.46 -39.53
CA ASP A 96 -1.26 -7.90 -39.25
C ASP A 96 -0.78 -8.86 -40.36
N PRO A 97 0.31 -8.61 -41.08
CA PRO A 97 0.75 -9.44 -42.20
C PRO A 97 1.64 -10.59 -41.70
N GLN A 98 1.13 -11.50 -40.90
CA GLN A 98 1.79 -12.78 -40.65
C GLN A 98 0.80 -13.88 -40.27
N ARG A 99 0.11 -14.41 -41.28
CA ARG A 99 -0.31 -15.82 -41.36
C ARG A 99 -0.91 -16.09 -42.73
N SER A 100 -0.06 -16.27 -43.69
CA SER A 100 -0.44 -16.98 -44.91
C SER A 100 0.33 -18.31 -44.93
N ASN A 101 -0.42 -19.40 -44.88
CA ASN A 101 -0.21 -20.60 -45.66
C ASN A 101 -1.23 -21.67 -45.27
N GLY A 102 -2.03 -22.05 -46.26
CA GLY A 102 -2.96 -23.18 -46.18
C GLY A 102 -4.16 -22.97 -47.10
N LEU A 103 -4.09 -23.64 -48.23
CA LEU A 103 -5.03 -23.65 -49.37
C LEU A 103 -6.49 -23.95 -49.00
N PRO A 104 -7.40 -23.62 -49.92
CA PRO A 104 -8.83 -23.72 -49.73
C PRO A 104 -9.39 -25.11 -50.08
N ASP A 105 -10.32 -25.58 -49.31
CA ASP A 105 -11.24 -26.62 -49.74
C ASP A 105 -12.70 -26.21 -49.55
N THR A 106 -13.37 -26.32 -50.64
CA THR A 106 -14.74 -26.27 -51.05
C THR A 106 -15.83 -26.55 -50.02
N GLU A 107 -16.84 -25.69 -50.13
CA GLU A 107 -18.30 -25.89 -50.03
C GLU A 107 -18.83 -27.18 -49.36
N ASP A 108 -19.61 -27.00 -48.28
CA ASP A 108 -21.00 -27.47 -48.32
C ASP A 108 -21.77 -26.90 -47.11
N GLY A 109 -22.94 -26.38 -47.42
CA GLY A 109 -23.87 -25.83 -46.46
C GLY A 109 -24.50 -26.91 -45.58
N ALA A 110 -24.44 -26.70 -44.25
CA ALA A 110 -25.38 -27.29 -43.31
C ALA A 110 -25.50 -26.37 -42.11
N GLY A 111 -26.75 -26.00 -41.75
CA GLY A 111 -27.09 -25.10 -40.69
C GLY A 111 -26.45 -25.45 -39.34
N GLU A 112 -25.89 -24.47 -38.72
CA GLU A 112 -25.47 -24.58 -37.33
C GLU A 112 -26.66 -24.89 -36.43
N PRO A 113 -26.59 -25.93 -35.59
CA PRO A 113 -27.56 -26.12 -34.52
C PRO A 113 -27.27 -25.05 -33.46
N SER A 114 -28.27 -24.28 -33.12
CA SER A 114 -28.27 -23.36 -31.99
C SER A 114 -27.66 -24.08 -30.77
N SER A 115 -26.47 -23.68 -30.38
CA SER A 115 -25.84 -24.17 -29.15
C SER A 115 -26.76 -23.88 -27.99
N ALA A 116 -27.24 -24.93 -27.32
CA ALA A 116 -28.00 -24.83 -26.09
C ALA A 116 -27.24 -23.92 -25.11
N PRO A 117 -27.92 -23.02 -24.38
CA PRO A 117 -27.24 -22.14 -23.42
C PRO A 117 -26.47 -23.02 -22.45
N ALA A 118 -25.19 -22.70 -22.28
CA ALA A 118 -24.34 -23.39 -21.31
C ALA A 118 -25.02 -23.34 -19.94
N PRO A 119 -25.11 -24.46 -19.20
CA PRO A 119 -25.78 -24.51 -17.92
C PRO A 119 -25.18 -23.45 -17.00
N GLU A 120 -26.03 -22.54 -16.49
CA GLU A 120 -25.59 -21.48 -15.57
C GLU A 120 -24.89 -22.10 -14.35
N PRO A 121 -23.79 -21.52 -13.85
CA PRO A 121 -23.12 -22.01 -12.67
C PRO A 121 -24.09 -21.99 -11.47
N VAL A 122 -24.12 -23.07 -10.72
CA VAL A 122 -24.99 -23.21 -9.54
C VAL A 122 -24.62 -22.14 -8.52
N ARG A 123 -25.57 -21.26 -8.19
CA ARG A 123 -25.38 -20.19 -7.20
C ARG A 123 -26.23 -20.44 -5.95
N PHE A 124 -25.59 -20.34 -4.79
CA PHE A 124 -26.19 -20.61 -3.49
C PHE A 124 -26.80 -19.35 -2.85
N GLY A 125 -27.96 -19.51 -2.19
CA GLY A 125 -28.53 -18.46 -1.34
C GLY A 125 -27.82 -18.35 0.01
N TRP A 126 -28.19 -17.33 0.82
CA TRP A 126 -27.55 -17.06 2.12
C TRP A 126 -27.69 -18.20 3.16
N VAL A 127 -28.79 -18.98 3.16
CA VAL A 127 -28.98 -20.10 4.09
C VAL A 127 -28.05 -21.26 3.74
N LYS A 128 -28.14 -21.79 2.51
CA LYS A 128 -27.33 -22.96 2.08
C LYS A 128 -25.87 -22.61 1.82
N GLY A 129 -25.63 -21.41 1.32
CA GLY A 129 -24.30 -20.97 0.95
C GLY A 129 -23.45 -20.45 2.11
N VAL A 130 -24.05 -19.78 3.10
CA VAL A 130 -23.29 -19.13 4.18
C VAL A 130 -23.69 -19.67 5.54
N MET A 131 -24.96 -19.57 5.95
CA MET A 131 -25.38 -19.90 7.31
C MET A 131 -25.06 -21.34 7.69
N ILE A 132 -25.54 -22.33 6.92
CA ILE A 132 -25.31 -23.74 7.21
C ILE A 132 -23.82 -24.09 7.20
N ARG A 133 -23.05 -23.57 6.24
CA ARG A 133 -21.59 -23.82 6.17
C ARG A 133 -20.85 -23.23 7.38
N CYS A 134 -21.18 -22.02 7.79
CA CYS A 134 -20.60 -21.44 8.99
C CYS A 134 -21.01 -22.23 10.24
N MET A 135 -22.28 -22.63 10.37
CA MET A 135 -22.72 -23.44 11.50
C MET A 135 -21.98 -24.78 11.56
N LEU A 136 -21.86 -25.49 10.44
CA LEU A 136 -21.16 -26.78 10.37
C LEU A 136 -19.69 -26.65 10.71
N ASN A 137 -19.06 -25.55 10.31
CA ASN A 137 -17.65 -25.35 10.60
C ASN A 137 -17.40 -24.90 12.05
N ILE A 138 -18.38 -24.23 12.67
CA ILE A 138 -18.35 -23.87 14.09
C ILE A 138 -18.71 -25.10 14.94
N TRP A 139 -19.76 -25.88 14.59
CA TRP A 139 -20.11 -27.16 15.22
C TRP A 139 -19.15 -28.28 14.82
N GLY A 140 -17.86 -28.05 14.98
CA GLY A 140 -16.82 -29.00 14.65
C GLY A 140 -16.55 -29.99 15.77
N VAL A 141 -15.37 -30.58 15.71
CA VAL A 141 -14.89 -31.61 16.65
C VAL A 141 -14.96 -31.21 18.12
N ILE A 142 -14.66 -29.96 18.43
CA ILE A 142 -14.57 -29.41 19.79
C ILE A 142 -15.90 -29.48 20.51
N LEU A 143 -17.02 -29.30 19.81
CA LEU A 143 -18.35 -29.31 20.40
C LEU A 143 -18.66 -30.65 21.09
N TYR A 144 -18.35 -31.75 20.43
CA TYR A 144 -18.69 -33.09 20.93
C TYR A 144 -17.61 -33.66 21.84
N LEU A 145 -16.33 -33.46 21.53
CA LEU A 145 -15.25 -34.19 22.22
C LEU A 145 -14.57 -33.37 23.33
N ARG A 146 -14.63 -32.05 23.25
CA ARG A 146 -13.88 -31.19 24.20
C ARG A 146 -14.77 -30.29 25.07
N LEU A 147 -15.96 -29.90 24.61
CA LEU A 147 -16.83 -29.02 25.40
C LEU A 147 -17.23 -29.63 26.75
N PRO A 148 -17.63 -30.93 26.85
CA PRO A 148 -17.89 -31.56 28.13
C PRO A 148 -16.66 -31.53 29.06
N TRP A 149 -15.52 -31.88 28.56
CA TRP A 149 -14.25 -31.88 29.32
C TRP A 149 -13.84 -30.47 29.77
N ILE A 150 -14.00 -29.44 28.89
CA ILE A 150 -13.77 -28.04 29.24
C ILE A 150 -14.71 -27.61 30.36
N THR A 151 -16.00 -28.03 30.30
CA THR A 151 -17.01 -27.73 31.32
C THR A 151 -16.68 -28.40 32.64
N ALA A 152 -16.08 -29.61 32.65
CA ALA A 152 -15.63 -30.26 33.89
C ALA A 152 -14.50 -29.49 34.56
N GLN A 153 -13.55 -29.04 33.81
CA GLN A 153 -12.35 -28.34 34.33
C GLN A 153 -12.57 -26.88 34.68
N ALA A 154 -13.14 -26.11 33.75
CA ALA A 154 -13.40 -24.68 33.96
C ALA A 154 -14.64 -24.43 34.83
N GLY A 155 -15.53 -25.42 34.94
CA GLY A 155 -16.88 -25.21 35.47
C GLY A 155 -17.76 -24.45 34.46
N ILE A 156 -19.08 -24.53 34.67
CA ILE A 156 -20.08 -23.92 33.76
C ILE A 156 -19.87 -22.42 33.65
N ALA A 157 -19.58 -21.72 34.76
CA ALA A 157 -19.44 -20.27 34.76
C ALA A 157 -18.27 -19.77 33.89
N LEU A 158 -17.08 -20.35 34.06
CA LEU A 158 -15.90 -19.95 33.27
C LEU A 158 -15.98 -20.51 31.85
N THR A 159 -16.63 -21.66 31.60
CA THR A 159 -16.91 -22.14 30.26
C THR A 159 -17.80 -21.15 29.50
N TRP A 160 -18.82 -20.60 30.12
CA TRP A 160 -19.62 -19.54 29.51
C TRP A 160 -18.79 -18.28 29.24
N LEU A 161 -17.88 -17.90 30.15
CA LEU A 161 -16.98 -16.78 29.91
C LEU A 161 -16.07 -17.03 28.71
N ILE A 162 -15.51 -18.26 28.58
CA ILE A 162 -14.69 -18.68 27.43
C ILE A 162 -15.49 -18.57 26.12
N ILE A 163 -16.72 -19.09 26.12
CA ILE A 163 -17.62 -19.01 24.95
C ILE A 163 -17.90 -17.56 24.60
N LEU A 164 -18.31 -16.71 25.55
CA LEU A 164 -18.68 -15.32 25.30
C LEU A 164 -17.48 -14.48 24.86
N MET A 165 -16.29 -14.72 25.41
CA MET A 165 -15.06 -14.05 24.94
C MET A 165 -14.75 -14.43 23.47
N SER A 166 -14.81 -15.71 23.16
CA SER A 166 -14.59 -16.21 21.78
C SER A 166 -15.62 -15.60 20.81
N VAL A 167 -16.89 -15.57 21.19
CA VAL A 167 -17.98 -15.00 20.40
C VAL A 167 -17.85 -13.51 20.22
N THR A 168 -17.35 -12.78 21.24
CA THR A 168 -17.09 -11.34 21.11
C THR A 168 -16.05 -11.06 20.02
N VAL A 169 -14.93 -11.78 20.03
CA VAL A 169 -13.88 -11.64 19.02
C VAL A 169 -14.42 -11.99 17.62
N THR A 170 -15.15 -13.11 17.50
CA THR A 170 -15.69 -13.56 16.22
C THR A 170 -16.82 -12.67 15.71
N THR A 171 -17.66 -12.11 16.57
CA THR A 171 -18.71 -11.17 16.20
C THR A 171 -18.13 -9.87 15.68
N ILE A 172 -17.13 -9.29 16.35
CA ILE A 172 -16.45 -8.07 15.86
C ILE A 172 -15.81 -8.34 14.50
N THR A 173 -15.15 -9.50 14.34
CA THR A 173 -14.57 -9.89 13.05
C THR A 173 -15.65 -10.13 12.01
N GLY A 174 -16.78 -10.73 12.37
CA GLY A 174 -17.95 -10.90 11.51
C GLY A 174 -18.56 -9.57 11.03
N LEU A 175 -18.59 -8.55 11.89
CA LEU A 175 -19.02 -7.20 11.52
C LEU A 175 -18.02 -6.54 10.57
N SER A 176 -16.71 -6.70 10.82
CA SER A 176 -15.65 -6.18 9.97
C SER A 176 -15.67 -6.80 8.57
N ILE A 177 -15.79 -8.13 8.47
CA ILE A 177 -15.89 -8.79 7.15
C ILE A 177 -17.20 -8.46 6.43
N SER A 178 -18.28 -8.23 7.17
CA SER A 178 -19.54 -7.77 6.63
C SER A 178 -19.43 -6.37 6.01
N ALA A 179 -18.69 -5.47 6.64
CA ALA A 179 -18.38 -4.16 6.06
C ALA A 179 -17.53 -4.29 4.79
N ILE A 180 -16.49 -5.11 4.83
CA ILE A 180 -15.58 -5.32 3.69
C ILE A 180 -16.33 -5.98 2.51
N SER A 181 -17.14 -7.00 2.76
CA SER A 181 -17.89 -7.73 1.71
C SER A 181 -18.95 -6.89 1.02
N THR A 182 -19.40 -5.82 1.66
CA THR A 182 -20.40 -4.90 1.10
C THR A 182 -19.80 -3.66 0.44
N ASN A 183 -18.47 -3.56 0.39
CA ASN A 183 -17.74 -2.42 -0.21
C ASN A 183 -17.50 -2.57 -1.72
N GLY A 184 -18.38 -3.19 -2.44
CA GLY A 184 -18.30 -3.35 -3.90
C GLY A 184 -18.86 -4.67 -4.40
N LYS A 185 -18.76 -4.90 -5.72
CA LYS A 185 -19.24 -6.14 -6.32
C LYS A 185 -18.21 -7.26 -6.12
N VAL A 186 -18.65 -8.31 -5.44
CA VAL A 186 -17.80 -9.47 -5.13
C VAL A 186 -17.80 -10.43 -6.31
N LYS A 187 -16.60 -10.83 -6.77
CA LYS A 187 -16.37 -11.93 -7.70
C LYS A 187 -15.77 -13.13 -6.95
N SER A 188 -15.38 -14.17 -7.66
CA SER A 188 -14.74 -15.35 -7.06
C SER A 188 -13.38 -15.02 -6.42
N GLY A 189 -13.02 -15.73 -5.34
CA GLY A 189 -11.70 -15.61 -4.68
C GLY A 189 -11.73 -15.50 -3.16
N GLY A 190 -12.92 -15.66 -2.56
CA GLY A 190 -13.07 -15.75 -1.11
C GLY A 190 -12.64 -14.50 -0.34
N THR A 191 -12.29 -14.71 0.91
CA THR A 191 -11.87 -13.65 1.86
C THR A 191 -10.69 -12.83 1.34
N TYR A 192 -9.72 -13.47 0.69
CA TYR A 192 -8.58 -12.76 0.09
C TYR A 192 -9.03 -11.73 -0.96
N PHE A 193 -9.93 -12.13 -1.88
CA PHE A 193 -10.43 -11.23 -2.91
C PHE A 193 -11.15 -10.03 -2.31
N LEU A 194 -12.01 -10.26 -1.32
CA LEU A 194 -12.75 -9.21 -0.63
C LEU A 194 -11.82 -8.16 -0.03
N ILE A 195 -10.76 -8.61 0.65
CA ILE A 195 -9.83 -7.73 1.35
C ILE A 195 -8.90 -7.04 0.36
N SER A 196 -8.31 -7.77 -0.57
CA SER A 196 -7.34 -7.21 -1.51
C SER A 196 -7.93 -6.16 -2.43
N ARG A 197 -9.17 -6.36 -2.89
CA ARG A 197 -9.86 -5.40 -3.78
C ARG A 197 -10.41 -4.18 -3.04
N SER A 198 -10.73 -4.31 -1.75
CA SER A 198 -11.22 -3.19 -0.93
C SER A 198 -10.08 -2.35 -0.33
N LEU A 199 -8.96 -2.98 0.03
CA LEU A 199 -7.94 -2.37 0.90
C LEU A 199 -6.56 -2.29 0.27
N GLY A 200 -6.30 -3.07 -0.76
CA GLY A 200 -5.03 -3.10 -1.46
C GLY A 200 -4.25 -4.41 -1.32
N PRO A 201 -3.18 -4.56 -2.12
CA PRO A 201 -2.42 -5.80 -2.18
C PRO A 201 -1.59 -6.07 -0.92
N GLU A 202 -1.20 -5.03 -0.19
CA GLU A 202 -0.31 -5.14 0.96
C GLU A 202 -0.97 -5.93 2.09
N LEU A 203 -2.15 -5.50 2.50
CA LEU A 203 -2.92 -6.17 3.56
C LEU A 203 -3.55 -7.47 3.04
N GLY A 204 -4.13 -7.44 1.83
CA GLY A 204 -4.76 -8.60 1.24
C GLY A 204 -3.81 -9.79 1.06
N GLY A 205 -2.59 -9.53 0.56
CA GLY A 205 -1.59 -10.58 0.34
C GLY A 205 -1.19 -11.32 1.63
N SER A 206 -0.91 -10.58 2.69
CA SER A 206 -0.52 -11.14 3.98
C SER A 206 -1.65 -11.96 4.60
N ILE A 207 -2.87 -11.41 4.62
CA ILE A 207 -4.04 -12.11 5.18
C ILE A 207 -4.36 -13.37 4.36
N GLY A 208 -4.33 -13.28 3.03
CA GLY A 208 -4.67 -14.39 2.15
C GLY A 208 -3.78 -15.61 2.36
N LEU A 209 -2.48 -15.42 2.51
CA LEU A 209 -1.53 -16.51 2.72
C LEU A 209 -1.71 -17.17 4.10
N ILE A 210 -1.78 -16.34 5.15
CA ILE A 210 -1.92 -16.84 6.53
C ILE A 210 -3.25 -17.57 6.70
N PHE A 211 -4.31 -17.02 6.16
CA PHE A 211 -5.64 -17.62 6.24
C PHE A 211 -5.74 -18.92 5.44
N ALA A 212 -5.11 -19.04 4.27
CA ALA A 212 -5.04 -20.28 3.52
C ALA A 212 -4.28 -21.36 4.30
N PHE A 213 -3.15 -21.00 4.93
CA PHE A 213 -2.38 -21.90 5.77
C PHE A 213 -3.16 -22.35 7.00
N ALA A 214 -3.83 -21.44 7.71
CA ALA A 214 -4.67 -21.76 8.86
C ALA A 214 -5.77 -22.77 8.51
N ASN A 215 -6.43 -22.60 7.37
CA ASN A 215 -7.43 -23.58 6.90
C ASN A 215 -6.81 -24.92 6.53
N ALA A 216 -5.59 -24.95 5.96
CA ALA A 216 -4.91 -26.22 5.66
C ALA A 216 -4.58 -27.00 6.93
N VAL A 217 -4.14 -26.32 7.99
CA VAL A 217 -3.90 -26.96 9.30
C VAL A 217 -5.20 -27.36 9.98
N ALA A 218 -6.29 -26.59 9.80
CA ALA A 218 -7.60 -26.95 10.34
C ALA A 218 -8.15 -28.26 9.75
N VAL A 219 -7.84 -28.61 8.50
CA VAL A 219 -8.14 -29.93 7.94
C VAL A 219 -7.58 -31.04 8.82
N ALA A 220 -6.32 -30.91 9.25
CA ALA A 220 -5.68 -31.90 10.12
C ALA A 220 -6.38 -32.00 11.47
N MET A 221 -6.74 -30.89 12.12
CA MET A 221 -7.45 -30.88 13.40
C MET A 221 -8.75 -31.67 13.35
N HIS A 222 -9.59 -31.40 12.36
CA HIS A 222 -10.87 -32.07 12.23
C HIS A 222 -10.71 -33.55 11.86
N THR A 223 -9.72 -33.88 11.05
CA THR A 223 -9.42 -35.29 10.68
C THR A 223 -8.85 -36.06 11.83
N VAL A 224 -7.98 -35.50 12.67
CA VAL A 224 -7.48 -36.13 13.90
C VAL A 224 -8.62 -36.38 14.88
N GLY A 225 -9.56 -35.45 15.04
CA GLY A 225 -10.74 -35.63 15.88
C GLY A 225 -11.65 -36.77 15.40
N PHE A 226 -11.81 -36.92 14.08
CA PHE A 226 -12.48 -38.09 13.52
C PHE A 226 -11.72 -39.37 13.84
N ALA A 227 -10.41 -39.35 13.64
CA ALA A 227 -9.56 -40.52 13.90
C ALA A 227 -9.51 -40.90 15.38
N GLU A 228 -9.49 -39.96 16.33
CA GLU A 228 -9.62 -40.20 17.75
C GLU A 228 -10.95 -40.94 18.07
N THR A 229 -12.06 -40.50 17.49
CA THR A 229 -13.35 -41.15 17.70
C THR A 229 -13.39 -42.56 17.15
N VAL A 230 -12.81 -42.80 15.99
CA VAL A 230 -12.71 -44.17 15.41
C VAL A 230 -11.79 -45.05 16.24
N ARG A 231 -10.65 -44.52 16.71
CA ARG A 231 -9.76 -45.24 17.64
C ARG A 231 -10.48 -45.65 18.92
N ASP A 232 -11.25 -44.74 19.52
CA ASP A 232 -12.00 -45.03 20.74
C ASP A 232 -13.02 -46.17 20.52
N LEU A 233 -13.72 -46.17 19.37
CA LEU A 233 -14.61 -47.28 19.00
C LEU A 233 -13.86 -48.61 18.80
N LEU A 234 -12.68 -48.57 18.15
CA LEU A 234 -11.83 -49.77 17.99
C LEU A 234 -11.34 -50.28 19.32
N GLN A 235 -11.00 -49.41 20.25
CA GLN A 235 -10.54 -49.75 21.58
C GLN A 235 -11.68 -50.36 22.43
N GLU A 236 -12.90 -49.88 22.32
CA GLU A 236 -14.07 -50.47 22.99
C GLU A 236 -14.31 -51.90 22.53
N HIS A 237 -14.01 -52.21 21.27
CA HIS A 237 -14.17 -53.56 20.68
C HIS A 237 -12.88 -54.38 20.72
N ASN A 238 -11.83 -53.95 21.43
CA ASN A 238 -10.50 -54.62 21.51
C ASN A 238 -9.91 -54.95 20.13
N SER A 239 -10.09 -54.10 19.14
CA SER A 239 -9.75 -54.31 17.73
C SER A 239 -8.76 -53.25 17.21
N LEU A 240 -7.77 -52.82 18.04
CA LEU A 240 -6.75 -51.85 17.62
C LEU A 240 -5.91 -52.41 16.46
N ILE A 241 -5.54 -51.59 15.51
CA ILE A 241 -4.77 -51.94 14.31
C ILE A 241 -3.29 -52.15 14.68
N VAL A 242 -2.69 -51.21 15.39
CA VAL A 242 -1.26 -51.27 15.83
C VAL A 242 -1.16 -50.79 17.29
N ASP A 243 -1.33 -49.51 17.52
CA ASP A 243 -1.35 -48.84 18.83
C ASP A 243 -2.22 -47.60 18.80
N PRO A 244 -2.67 -47.07 19.94
CA PRO A 244 -3.63 -45.95 19.97
C PRO A 244 -3.16 -44.72 19.20
N THR A 245 -1.87 -44.42 19.16
CA THR A 245 -1.33 -43.23 18.51
C THR A 245 -1.15 -43.44 17.01
N ASN A 246 -0.62 -44.61 16.60
CA ASN A 246 -0.45 -44.90 15.18
C ASN A 246 -1.79 -45.15 14.46
N ASP A 247 -2.76 -45.68 15.16
CA ASP A 247 -4.12 -45.84 14.64
C ASP A 247 -4.73 -44.48 14.24
N ILE A 248 -4.55 -43.43 15.06
CA ILE A 248 -4.98 -42.08 14.70
C ILE A 248 -4.28 -41.61 13.42
N ARG A 249 -2.99 -41.86 13.26
CA ARG A 249 -2.22 -41.46 12.07
C ARG A 249 -2.73 -42.19 10.82
N ILE A 250 -2.90 -43.50 10.90
CA ILE A 250 -3.35 -44.37 9.80
C ILE A 250 -4.76 -43.96 9.36
N ILE A 251 -5.69 -43.88 10.29
CA ILE A 251 -7.09 -43.50 10.04
C ILE A 251 -7.18 -42.08 9.54
N GLY A 252 -6.38 -41.15 10.10
CA GLY A 252 -6.35 -39.75 9.69
C GLY A 252 -5.88 -39.58 8.24
N VAL A 253 -4.79 -40.24 7.84
CA VAL A 253 -4.29 -40.21 6.48
C VAL A 253 -5.26 -40.82 5.50
N LEU A 254 -5.87 -41.96 5.85
CA LEU A 254 -6.92 -42.57 5.01
C LEU A 254 -8.10 -41.62 4.80
N THR A 255 -8.58 -41.02 5.89
CA THR A 255 -9.72 -40.12 5.88
C THR A 255 -9.47 -38.89 5.02
N VAL A 256 -8.32 -38.19 5.19
CA VAL A 256 -8.01 -37.01 4.39
C VAL A 256 -7.85 -37.34 2.91
N THR A 257 -7.39 -38.58 2.60
CA THR A 257 -7.31 -39.05 1.20
C THR A 257 -8.70 -39.24 0.59
N VAL A 258 -9.65 -39.81 1.33
CA VAL A 258 -11.06 -39.92 0.88
C VAL A 258 -11.69 -38.55 0.70
N LEU A 259 -11.49 -37.63 1.66
CA LEU A 259 -11.99 -36.25 1.56
C LEU A 259 -11.41 -35.49 0.35
N LEU A 260 -10.12 -35.71 0.04
CA LEU A 260 -9.52 -35.19 -1.17
C LEU A 260 -10.24 -35.69 -2.43
N GLY A 261 -10.55 -36.99 -2.50
CA GLY A 261 -11.33 -37.55 -3.59
C GLY A 261 -12.70 -36.90 -3.77
N ILE A 262 -13.42 -36.65 -2.69
CA ILE A 262 -14.71 -35.96 -2.69
C ILE A 262 -14.55 -34.51 -3.17
N SER A 263 -13.51 -33.80 -2.69
CA SER A 263 -13.24 -32.44 -3.10
C SER A 263 -12.91 -32.31 -4.59
N LEU A 264 -12.22 -33.31 -5.15
CA LEU A 264 -11.89 -33.36 -6.59
C LEU A 264 -13.12 -33.66 -7.45
N ALA A 265 -14.18 -34.31 -6.89
CA ALA A 265 -15.44 -34.57 -7.59
C ALA A 265 -16.25 -33.28 -7.85
N GLY A 266 -15.96 -32.18 -7.17
CA GLY A 266 -16.52 -30.85 -7.41
C GLY A 266 -17.50 -30.32 -6.36
N MET A 267 -17.76 -29.02 -6.44
CA MET A 267 -18.55 -28.23 -5.47
C MET A 267 -20.03 -28.70 -5.30
N GLU A 268 -20.57 -29.32 -6.29
CA GLU A 268 -21.98 -29.76 -6.22
C GLU A 268 -22.15 -30.94 -5.25
N TRP A 269 -21.21 -31.90 -5.29
CA TRP A 269 -21.20 -33.05 -4.38
C TRP A 269 -20.85 -32.60 -2.95
N GLU A 270 -19.93 -31.68 -2.81
CA GLU A 270 -19.58 -31.07 -1.52
C GLU A 270 -20.80 -30.40 -0.87
N ALA A 271 -21.60 -29.63 -1.65
CA ALA A 271 -22.79 -28.96 -1.12
C ALA A 271 -23.87 -29.95 -0.68
N LYS A 272 -24.07 -31.07 -1.41
CA LYS A 272 -24.99 -32.15 -1.01
C LYS A 272 -24.55 -32.84 0.27
N ALA A 273 -23.25 -33.14 0.40
CA ALA A 273 -22.67 -33.72 1.60
C ALA A 273 -22.83 -32.80 2.83
N GLN A 274 -22.63 -31.49 2.69
CA GLN A 274 -22.80 -30.51 3.78
C GLN A 274 -24.25 -30.48 4.30
N ILE A 275 -25.25 -30.55 3.41
CA ILE A 275 -26.67 -30.61 3.84
C ILE A 275 -26.95 -31.91 4.59
N LEU A 276 -26.44 -33.07 4.11
CA LEU A 276 -26.58 -34.34 4.78
C LEU A 276 -25.99 -34.31 6.20
N PHE A 277 -24.75 -33.84 6.33
CA PHE A 277 -24.09 -33.70 7.62
C PHE A 277 -24.83 -32.76 8.58
N PHE A 278 -25.38 -31.66 8.06
CA PHE A 278 -26.22 -30.77 8.87
C PHE A 278 -27.44 -31.44 9.46
N LEU A 279 -28.14 -32.26 8.67
CA LEU A 279 -29.29 -33.03 9.15
C LEU A 279 -28.88 -34.05 10.20
N VAL A 280 -27.77 -34.78 10.00
CA VAL A 280 -27.26 -35.77 10.95
C VAL A 280 -26.90 -35.09 12.28
N ILE A 281 -26.27 -33.94 12.27
CA ILE A 281 -25.92 -33.17 13.48
C ILE A 281 -27.18 -32.70 14.20
N LEU A 282 -28.17 -32.17 13.48
CA LEU A 282 -29.46 -31.78 14.09
C LEU A 282 -30.16 -32.96 14.79
N VAL A 283 -30.23 -34.10 14.14
CA VAL A 283 -30.83 -35.31 14.74
C VAL A 283 -30.00 -35.77 15.94
N SER A 284 -28.68 -35.69 15.88
CA SER A 284 -27.79 -35.99 17.02
C SER A 284 -28.06 -35.06 18.20
N PHE A 285 -28.26 -33.73 17.99
CA PHE A 285 -28.61 -32.81 19.09
C PHE A 285 -29.96 -33.12 19.71
N ILE A 286 -30.98 -33.44 18.91
CA ILE A 286 -32.30 -33.85 19.41
C ILE A 286 -32.14 -35.12 20.25
N ASN A 287 -31.42 -36.12 19.77
CA ASN A 287 -31.15 -37.37 20.49
C ASN A 287 -30.41 -37.11 21.81
N TYR A 288 -29.42 -36.17 21.83
CA TYR A 288 -28.73 -35.79 23.07
C TYR A 288 -29.72 -35.15 24.05
N LEU A 289 -30.49 -34.15 23.64
CA LEU A 289 -31.45 -33.44 24.52
C LEU A 289 -32.52 -34.41 25.05
N VAL A 290 -33.03 -35.32 24.23
CA VAL A 290 -33.97 -36.37 24.67
C VAL A 290 -33.27 -37.27 25.71
N GLY A 291 -32.02 -37.66 25.47
CA GLY A 291 -31.23 -38.47 26.39
C GLY A 291 -31.05 -37.88 27.79
N THR A 292 -30.90 -36.50 27.86
CA THR A 292 -30.79 -35.83 29.17
C THR A 292 -32.04 -35.90 30.04
N VAL A 293 -33.23 -36.11 29.42
CA VAL A 293 -34.51 -36.17 30.12
C VAL A 293 -34.87 -37.62 30.51
N ILE A 294 -34.36 -38.63 29.80
CA ILE A 294 -34.57 -40.02 30.09
C ILE A 294 -33.93 -40.39 31.42
N PRO A 295 -34.64 -41.10 32.33
CA PRO A 295 -34.04 -41.56 33.59
C PRO A 295 -32.80 -42.45 33.37
N ALA A 296 -31.78 -42.21 34.15
CA ALA A 296 -30.49 -42.90 34.00
C ALA A 296 -30.61 -44.38 34.40
N SER A 297 -30.18 -45.31 33.54
CA SER A 297 -30.03 -46.75 33.90
C SER A 297 -28.87 -46.92 34.87
N ALA A 298 -28.86 -48.04 35.62
CA ALA A 298 -27.73 -48.35 36.55
C ALA A 298 -26.36 -48.32 35.89
N GLU A 299 -26.24 -48.76 34.63
CA GLU A 299 -25.02 -48.74 33.89
C GLU A 299 -24.57 -47.29 33.56
N LYS A 300 -25.51 -46.43 33.23
CA LYS A 300 -25.17 -45.00 32.99
C LYS A 300 -24.88 -44.27 34.29
N GLN A 301 -25.50 -44.64 35.39
CA GLN A 301 -25.18 -44.10 36.74
C GLN A 301 -23.80 -44.51 37.18
N ALA A 302 -23.35 -45.75 36.95
CA ALA A 302 -21.99 -46.18 37.20
C ALA A 302 -20.94 -45.33 36.41
N LYS A 303 -21.30 -44.87 35.23
CA LYS A 303 -20.49 -43.97 34.38
C LYS A 303 -20.63 -42.49 34.75
N GLY A 304 -21.45 -42.14 35.80
CA GLY A 304 -21.59 -40.78 36.32
C GLY A 304 -22.74 -39.97 35.79
N PHE A 305 -23.69 -40.54 35.03
CA PHE A 305 -24.87 -39.82 34.54
C PHE A 305 -26.09 -40.03 35.46
N PHE A 306 -26.66 -38.95 35.99
CA PHE A 306 -27.76 -38.92 36.95
C PHE A 306 -29.00 -38.10 36.52
N SER A 307 -29.10 -37.70 35.25
CA SER A 307 -30.11 -36.77 34.76
C SER A 307 -29.99 -35.40 35.45
N TYR A 308 -30.98 -34.51 35.30
CA TYR A 308 -30.85 -33.15 35.85
C TYR A 308 -30.89 -33.13 37.37
N ARG A 309 -29.82 -32.66 38.01
CA ARG A 309 -29.63 -32.50 39.43
C ARG A 309 -29.05 -31.16 39.80
N ALA A 310 -29.66 -30.44 40.72
CA ALA A 310 -29.20 -29.12 41.17
C ALA A 310 -27.84 -29.19 41.85
N ASP A 311 -27.56 -30.27 42.61
CA ASP A 311 -26.30 -30.48 43.33
C ASP A 311 -25.15 -30.70 42.36
N ILE A 312 -25.36 -31.47 41.27
CA ILE A 312 -24.39 -31.74 40.21
C ILE A 312 -24.09 -30.43 39.50
N PHE A 313 -25.14 -29.63 39.19
CA PHE A 313 -24.99 -28.33 38.59
C PHE A 313 -24.16 -27.41 39.47
N ALA A 314 -24.40 -27.36 40.78
CA ALA A 314 -23.66 -26.53 41.72
C ALA A 314 -22.19 -26.94 41.83
N GLN A 315 -21.91 -28.29 41.87
CA GLN A 315 -20.55 -28.80 41.87
C GLN A 315 -19.81 -28.43 40.58
N ASN A 316 -20.46 -28.58 39.44
CA ASN A 316 -19.87 -28.29 38.13
C ASN A 316 -19.86 -26.79 37.77
N PHE A 317 -20.48 -25.96 38.58
CA PHE A 317 -20.46 -24.50 38.38
C PHE A 317 -19.09 -23.87 38.64
N VAL A 318 -18.31 -24.46 39.59
CA VAL A 318 -17.03 -23.97 40.07
C VAL A 318 -15.89 -24.71 39.30
N PRO A 319 -14.75 -24.07 39.00
CA PRO A 319 -13.63 -24.72 38.34
C PRO A 319 -12.94 -25.81 39.19
N ASP A 320 -12.41 -26.83 38.53
CA ASP A 320 -11.55 -27.86 39.07
C ASP A 320 -10.46 -28.19 38.06
N TRP A 321 -9.33 -27.52 38.22
CA TRP A 321 -8.23 -27.56 37.28
C TRP A 321 -7.39 -28.81 37.43
N ARG A 322 -7.23 -29.59 36.37
CA ARG A 322 -6.48 -30.87 36.37
C ARG A 322 -5.56 -30.94 35.16
N GLY A 323 -4.37 -31.50 35.39
CA GLY A 323 -3.39 -31.74 34.32
C GLY A 323 -2.63 -30.49 33.86
N PRO A 324 -1.72 -30.62 32.89
CA PRO A 324 -0.85 -29.52 32.41
C PRO A 324 -1.65 -28.44 31.66
N GLU A 325 -2.80 -28.78 31.12
CA GLU A 325 -3.68 -27.87 30.35
C GLU A 325 -4.75 -27.20 31.22
N GLY A 326 -4.78 -27.53 32.52
CA GLY A 326 -5.74 -27.09 33.54
C GLY A 326 -5.56 -25.60 33.89
N SER A 327 -5.74 -24.70 32.94
CA SER A 327 -5.74 -23.26 33.16
C SER A 327 -6.79 -22.59 32.27
N PHE A 328 -7.25 -21.41 32.67
CA PHE A 328 -8.26 -20.67 31.89
C PHE A 328 -7.81 -20.45 30.44
N PHE A 329 -6.60 -19.96 30.22
CA PHE A 329 -6.08 -19.70 28.87
C PHE A 329 -5.70 -20.98 28.12
N GLY A 330 -5.29 -22.03 28.82
CA GLY A 330 -5.08 -23.36 28.22
C GLY A 330 -6.40 -23.90 27.63
N LEU A 331 -7.47 -23.90 28.39
CA LEU A 331 -8.79 -24.34 27.91
C LEU A 331 -9.37 -23.40 26.86
N PHE A 332 -9.13 -22.09 27.00
CA PHE A 332 -9.50 -21.13 25.96
C PHE A 332 -8.80 -21.43 24.62
N SER A 333 -7.52 -21.80 24.65
CA SER A 333 -6.77 -22.15 23.45
C SER A 333 -7.31 -23.37 22.71
N ILE A 334 -7.81 -24.35 23.47
CA ILE A 334 -8.42 -25.56 22.94
C ILE A 334 -9.84 -25.28 22.40
N PHE A 335 -10.60 -24.41 23.07
CA PHE A 335 -11.95 -24.05 22.66
C PHE A 335 -12.00 -23.12 21.44
N PHE A 336 -11.10 -22.13 21.35
CA PHE A 336 -11.17 -21.03 20.35
C PHE A 336 -11.25 -21.51 18.90
N PRO A 337 -10.58 -22.60 18.45
CA PRO A 337 -10.74 -23.11 17.07
C PRO A 337 -12.17 -23.39 16.69
N SER A 338 -13.04 -23.77 17.62
CA SER A 338 -14.46 -23.99 17.34
C SER A 338 -15.19 -22.72 16.88
N ALA A 339 -14.75 -21.55 17.36
CA ALA A 339 -15.33 -20.27 16.99
C ALA A 339 -14.79 -19.71 15.65
N THR A 340 -13.80 -20.37 15.02
CA THR A 340 -13.07 -19.80 13.86
C THR A 340 -13.79 -19.98 12.52
N GLY A 341 -14.85 -20.77 12.46
CA GLY A 341 -15.57 -21.15 11.23
C GLY A 341 -16.38 -20.05 10.52
N ILE A 342 -16.38 -18.82 11.03
CA ILE A 342 -17.24 -17.72 10.56
C ILE A 342 -16.96 -17.28 9.10
N LEU A 343 -15.78 -17.54 8.59
CA LEU A 343 -15.36 -17.14 7.23
C LEU A 343 -15.66 -18.20 6.16
N ALA A 344 -16.16 -19.39 6.54
CA ALA A 344 -16.41 -20.49 5.60
C ALA A 344 -17.36 -20.08 4.47
N GLY A 345 -18.40 -19.31 4.77
CA GLY A 345 -19.31 -18.76 3.76
C GLY A 345 -18.70 -17.67 2.87
N ALA A 346 -17.83 -16.87 3.42
CA ALA A 346 -17.12 -15.82 2.65
C ALA A 346 -16.10 -16.40 1.66
N ASN A 347 -15.52 -17.57 1.95
CA ASN A 347 -14.52 -18.22 1.09
C ASN A 347 -15.09 -18.71 -0.24
N ILE A 348 -16.39 -18.96 -0.31
CA ILE A 348 -17.10 -19.35 -1.54
C ILE A 348 -17.88 -18.17 -2.16
N SER A 349 -17.45 -16.95 -1.92
CA SER A 349 -18.15 -15.74 -2.38
C SER A 349 -18.50 -15.73 -3.87
N GLY A 350 -17.71 -16.40 -4.70
CA GLY A 350 -17.96 -16.55 -6.15
C GLY A 350 -19.16 -17.42 -6.50
N ASP A 351 -19.52 -18.34 -5.63
CA ASP A 351 -20.61 -19.31 -5.83
C ASP A 351 -21.93 -18.84 -5.16
N LEU A 352 -21.95 -17.61 -4.60
CA LEU A 352 -23.14 -17.03 -3.96
C LEU A 352 -23.97 -16.20 -4.95
N LYS A 353 -25.30 -16.25 -4.79
CA LYS A 353 -26.21 -15.47 -5.64
C LYS A 353 -26.06 -13.96 -5.41
N ASP A 354 -25.98 -13.52 -4.17
CA ASP A 354 -25.75 -12.15 -3.75
C ASP A 354 -24.84 -12.12 -2.51
N PRO A 355 -23.51 -12.07 -2.70
CA PRO A 355 -22.54 -12.11 -1.61
C PRO A 355 -22.69 -10.95 -0.62
N ALA A 356 -23.07 -9.76 -1.09
CA ALA A 356 -23.18 -8.58 -0.26
C ALA A 356 -24.30 -8.66 0.79
N VAL A 357 -25.36 -9.43 0.50
CA VAL A 357 -26.45 -9.71 1.44
C VAL A 357 -26.21 -11.04 2.17
N ALA A 358 -25.72 -12.05 1.45
CA ALA A 358 -25.58 -13.39 1.98
C ALA A 358 -24.52 -13.51 3.07
N ILE A 359 -23.36 -12.87 2.91
CA ILE A 359 -22.27 -12.97 3.88
C ILE A 359 -22.65 -12.33 5.23
N PRO A 360 -23.07 -11.04 5.31
CA PRO A 360 -23.43 -10.45 6.59
C PRO A 360 -24.54 -11.21 7.31
N LYS A 361 -25.63 -11.47 6.60
CA LYS A 361 -26.81 -12.11 7.19
C LYS A 361 -26.54 -13.55 7.62
N GLY A 362 -25.88 -14.33 6.76
CA GLY A 362 -25.60 -15.74 7.03
C GLY A 362 -24.59 -15.92 8.16
N THR A 363 -23.53 -15.14 8.19
CA THR A 363 -22.48 -15.23 9.22
C THR A 363 -23.00 -14.82 10.60
N LEU A 364 -23.71 -13.68 10.71
CA LEU A 364 -24.24 -13.23 12.01
C LEU A 364 -25.30 -14.17 12.57
N MET A 365 -26.16 -14.71 11.71
CA MET A 365 -27.16 -15.73 12.15
C MET A 365 -26.49 -17.02 12.57
N ALA A 366 -25.44 -17.45 11.88
CA ALA A 366 -24.67 -18.63 12.28
C ALA A 366 -24.00 -18.42 13.64
N ILE A 367 -23.35 -17.29 13.89
CA ILE A 367 -22.73 -16.97 15.18
C ILE A 367 -23.80 -17.02 16.30
N PHE A 368 -24.97 -16.42 16.08
CA PHE A 368 -26.03 -16.40 17.09
C PHE A 368 -26.51 -17.81 17.47
N TRP A 369 -26.91 -18.62 16.50
CA TRP A 369 -27.43 -19.96 16.76
C TRP A 369 -26.39 -20.91 17.35
N THR A 370 -25.15 -20.82 16.87
CA THR A 370 -24.08 -21.67 17.42
C THR A 370 -23.70 -21.25 18.83
N THR A 371 -23.71 -19.97 19.17
CA THR A 371 -23.49 -19.48 20.54
C THR A 371 -24.54 -20.01 21.49
N VAL A 372 -25.82 -19.90 21.13
CA VAL A 372 -26.92 -20.45 21.94
C VAL A 372 -26.74 -21.93 22.15
N SER A 373 -26.40 -22.70 21.12
CA SER A 373 -26.17 -24.15 21.24
C SER A 373 -25.01 -24.50 22.20
N TYR A 374 -23.87 -23.79 22.13
CA TYR A 374 -22.74 -24.01 23.04
C TYR A 374 -23.10 -23.72 24.52
N LEU A 375 -23.81 -22.63 24.79
CA LEU A 375 -24.26 -22.26 26.13
C LEU A 375 -25.25 -23.30 26.70
N VAL A 376 -26.20 -23.73 25.88
CA VAL A 376 -27.19 -24.76 26.30
C VAL A 376 -26.54 -26.11 26.54
N LEU A 377 -25.67 -26.56 25.63
CA LEU A 377 -24.99 -27.86 25.75
C LEU A 377 -24.04 -27.91 26.95
N SER A 378 -23.27 -26.84 27.21
CA SER A 378 -22.40 -26.79 28.40
C SER A 378 -23.18 -26.79 29.70
N ALA A 379 -24.32 -26.09 29.78
CA ALA A 379 -25.19 -26.08 30.95
C ALA A 379 -25.86 -27.45 31.20
N THR A 380 -26.42 -28.09 30.13
CA THR A 380 -27.11 -29.36 30.24
C THR A 380 -26.17 -30.51 30.62
N ILE A 381 -24.99 -30.59 29.99
CA ILE A 381 -24.02 -31.65 30.33
C ILE A 381 -23.47 -31.47 31.74
N GLY A 382 -23.17 -30.22 32.16
CA GLY A 382 -22.72 -29.90 33.51
C GLY A 382 -23.77 -30.12 34.59
N ALA A 383 -25.06 -30.12 34.25
CA ALA A 383 -26.17 -30.40 35.17
C ALA A 383 -26.47 -31.88 35.35
N CYS A 384 -25.96 -32.73 34.46
CA CYS A 384 -26.39 -34.16 34.39
C CYS A 384 -25.29 -35.15 34.75
N VAL A 385 -24.02 -34.77 34.66
CA VAL A 385 -22.90 -35.72 34.77
C VAL A 385 -21.92 -35.32 35.87
N LEU A 386 -21.51 -36.28 36.71
CA LEU A 386 -20.44 -36.10 37.70
C LEU A 386 -19.07 -36.02 37.02
N ARG A 387 -18.12 -35.35 37.67
CA ARG A 387 -16.74 -35.22 37.18
C ARG A 387 -15.98 -36.50 37.09
N ASP A 388 -16.14 -37.34 38.11
CA ASP A 388 -15.42 -38.61 38.29
C ASP A 388 -16.40 -39.77 38.47
N ALA A 389 -16.16 -40.84 37.75
CA ALA A 389 -16.90 -42.10 37.88
C ALA A 389 -16.02 -43.31 37.49
N SER A 390 -16.18 -44.41 38.15
CA SER A 390 -15.38 -45.63 37.91
C SER A 390 -15.88 -46.44 36.71
N GLY A 391 -17.18 -46.42 36.45
CA GLY A 391 -17.83 -47.27 35.46
C GLY A 391 -18.10 -48.69 35.90
N SER A 392 -17.84 -49.04 37.15
CA SER A 392 -18.04 -50.37 37.74
C SER A 392 -19.42 -50.46 38.41
N LEU A 393 -20.19 -51.43 38.08
CA LEU A 393 -21.47 -51.73 38.79
C LEU A 393 -21.27 -52.17 40.23
N ASN A 394 -20.08 -52.67 40.61
CA ASN A 394 -19.74 -53.14 41.95
C ASN A 394 -19.58 -52.01 42.96
N ASP A 395 -19.44 -50.73 42.49
CA ASP A 395 -19.27 -49.59 43.36
C ASP A 395 -20.60 -49.00 43.86
N SER A 396 -21.71 -49.75 43.69
CA SER A 396 -23.01 -49.42 44.24
C SER A 396 -22.96 -49.61 45.74
N VAL A 397 -23.33 -48.56 46.48
CA VAL A 397 -23.35 -48.57 47.99
C VAL A 397 -24.70 -48.11 48.52
N ALA A 398 -25.05 -48.59 49.73
CA ALA A 398 -26.23 -48.06 50.41
C ALA A 398 -26.07 -46.59 50.76
N LEU A 399 -27.13 -45.81 50.65
CA LEU A 399 -27.13 -44.39 51.00
C LEU A 399 -26.70 -44.20 52.47
N GLY A 400 -25.65 -43.38 52.67
CA GLY A 400 -25.13 -43.08 54.03
C GLY A 400 -24.04 -44.07 54.51
N SER A 401 -23.40 -44.88 53.67
CA SER A 401 -22.34 -45.80 54.06
C SER A 401 -21.13 -45.01 54.65
N PRO A 402 -20.59 -45.42 55.81
CA PRO A 402 -19.40 -44.75 56.37
C PRO A 402 -18.17 -45.00 55.51
N GLY A 403 -17.42 -43.97 55.19
CA GLY A 403 -16.25 -44.01 54.35
C GLY A 403 -16.45 -43.61 52.86
N CYS A 404 -17.64 -43.23 52.49
CA CYS A 404 -17.93 -42.70 51.14
C CYS A 404 -17.92 -41.19 51.18
N GLU A 405 -17.08 -40.57 50.41
CA GLU A 405 -16.96 -39.09 50.24
C GLU A 405 -17.35 -38.65 48.82
N GLY A 406 -18.05 -37.54 48.70
CA GLY A 406 -18.42 -36.95 47.42
C GLY A 406 -19.88 -37.11 47.03
N LEU A 407 -20.31 -36.38 45.95
CA LEU A 407 -21.71 -36.36 45.49
C LEU A 407 -22.21 -37.75 45.00
N GLY A 408 -21.34 -38.63 44.52
CA GLY A 408 -21.72 -39.96 44.12
C GLY A 408 -22.40 -40.75 45.24
N CYS A 409 -21.94 -40.54 46.47
CA CYS A 409 -22.44 -41.22 47.65
C CYS A 409 -23.92 -40.87 47.93
N SER A 410 -24.34 -39.65 47.68
CA SER A 410 -25.72 -39.17 47.82
C SER A 410 -26.68 -39.86 46.80
N TYR A 411 -26.11 -40.47 45.80
CA TYR A 411 -26.85 -41.19 44.75
C TYR A 411 -26.66 -42.71 44.81
N GLY A 412 -25.95 -43.22 45.85
CA GLY A 412 -25.73 -44.64 46.02
C GLY A 412 -24.56 -45.25 45.26
N TRP A 413 -23.55 -44.44 44.99
CA TRP A 413 -22.33 -44.82 44.26
C TRP A 413 -21.07 -44.32 44.96
N ASN A 414 -20.08 -45.19 45.21
CA ASN A 414 -18.82 -44.87 45.83
C ASN A 414 -17.71 -44.71 44.76
N PHE A 415 -17.40 -43.49 44.39
CA PHE A 415 -16.30 -43.17 43.44
C PHE A 415 -15.08 -42.59 44.18
N THR A 416 -15.04 -42.65 45.52
CA THR A 416 -14.00 -42.04 46.35
C THR A 416 -12.60 -42.55 45.98
N ASP A 417 -12.43 -43.89 45.91
CA ASP A 417 -11.16 -44.50 45.66
C ASP A 417 -10.55 -44.12 44.31
N CYS A 418 -11.33 -44.15 43.23
CA CYS A 418 -10.85 -43.76 41.91
C CYS A 418 -10.60 -42.27 41.82
N ALA A 419 -11.40 -41.42 42.48
CA ALA A 419 -11.25 -39.99 42.49
C ALA A 419 -9.97 -39.54 43.23
N GLN A 420 -9.69 -40.14 44.42
CA GLN A 420 -8.46 -39.85 45.18
C GLN A 420 -7.18 -40.32 44.44
N GLN A 421 -7.22 -41.47 43.77
CA GLN A 421 -6.10 -42.00 42.98
C GLN A 421 -6.01 -41.39 41.56
N GLN A 422 -6.95 -40.55 41.18
CA GLN A 422 -7.07 -40.03 39.81
C GLN A 422 -7.08 -41.12 38.72
N SER A 423 -7.63 -42.25 39.04
CA SER A 423 -7.71 -43.44 38.21
C SER A 423 -9.11 -43.70 37.61
N CYS A 424 -10.05 -42.77 37.80
CA CYS A 424 -11.37 -42.89 37.25
C CYS A 424 -11.34 -42.90 35.71
N ARG A 425 -12.07 -43.88 35.13
CA ARG A 425 -12.13 -44.03 33.68
C ARG A 425 -13.26 -43.22 33.03
N TYR A 426 -14.32 -42.97 33.79
CA TYR A 426 -15.52 -42.29 33.31
C TYR A 426 -15.77 -40.99 34.09
N GLY A 427 -16.85 -40.33 33.78
CA GLY A 427 -17.18 -39.02 34.32
C GLY A 427 -16.78 -37.90 33.32
N LEU A 428 -17.21 -36.69 33.65
CA LEU A 428 -17.08 -35.52 32.75
C LEU A 428 -15.60 -35.15 32.52
N SER A 429 -14.73 -35.37 33.52
CA SER A 429 -13.30 -35.02 33.46
C SER A 429 -12.45 -36.00 32.69
N ASN A 430 -12.85 -37.31 32.63
CA ASN A 430 -11.99 -38.37 32.17
C ASN A 430 -12.43 -39.02 30.86
N TYR A 431 -13.72 -38.84 30.49
CA TYR A 431 -14.29 -39.50 29.34
C TYR A 431 -14.74 -38.48 28.26
N TYR A 432 -14.00 -38.41 27.16
CA TYR A 432 -14.30 -37.46 26.08
C TYR A 432 -15.60 -37.71 25.33
N GLN A 433 -16.11 -38.94 25.35
CA GLN A 433 -17.37 -39.33 24.70
C GLN A 433 -18.60 -39.19 25.64
N SER A 434 -18.55 -38.28 26.61
CA SER A 434 -19.62 -38.07 27.61
C SER A 434 -20.97 -37.76 27.00
N MET A 435 -21.03 -37.07 25.86
CA MET A 435 -22.32 -36.81 25.14
C MET A 435 -22.95 -38.10 24.61
N SER A 436 -22.14 -39.04 24.13
CA SER A 436 -22.64 -40.34 23.68
C SER A 436 -23.26 -41.17 24.84
N MET A 437 -22.60 -41.11 26.01
CA MET A 437 -23.08 -41.77 27.23
C MET A 437 -24.46 -41.21 27.69
N VAL A 438 -24.62 -39.87 27.67
CA VAL A 438 -25.85 -39.19 28.09
C VAL A 438 -27.02 -39.43 27.11
N SER A 439 -26.75 -39.54 25.83
CA SER A 439 -27.74 -39.63 24.77
C SER A 439 -28.70 -40.81 24.92
N GLY A 440 -29.88 -40.70 24.27
CA GLY A 440 -30.85 -41.79 24.19
C GLY A 440 -30.32 -42.97 23.40
N PHE A 441 -29.58 -42.73 22.32
CA PHE A 441 -28.96 -43.72 21.46
C PHE A 441 -27.55 -43.33 21.07
N GLY A 442 -26.52 -43.95 21.67
CA GLY A 442 -25.12 -43.61 21.53
C GLY A 442 -24.61 -43.53 20.08
N PRO A 443 -24.89 -44.54 19.22
CA PRO A 443 -24.40 -44.51 17.83
C PRO A 443 -24.82 -43.29 17.01
N LEU A 444 -25.91 -42.64 17.38
CA LEU A 444 -26.38 -41.45 16.69
C LEU A 444 -25.54 -40.22 17.04
N ILE A 445 -24.99 -40.17 18.24
CA ILE A 445 -23.99 -39.15 18.61
C ILE A 445 -22.68 -39.38 17.87
N THR A 446 -22.21 -40.62 17.78
CA THR A 446 -21.04 -40.98 16.99
C THR A 446 -21.21 -40.56 15.52
N ALA A 447 -22.38 -40.81 14.95
CA ALA A 447 -22.72 -40.34 13.61
C ALA A 447 -22.70 -38.79 13.52
N GLY A 448 -23.17 -38.11 14.58
CA GLY A 448 -23.08 -36.65 14.74
C GLY A 448 -21.63 -36.14 14.79
N ILE A 449 -20.73 -36.81 15.52
CA ILE A 449 -19.30 -36.48 15.57
C ILE A 449 -18.68 -36.67 14.18
N PHE A 450 -18.97 -37.78 13.48
CA PHE A 450 -18.49 -38.00 12.11
C PHE A 450 -19.01 -36.93 11.16
N GLY A 451 -20.26 -36.55 11.24
CA GLY A 451 -20.86 -35.47 10.46
C GLY A 451 -20.17 -34.13 10.71
N ALA A 452 -19.92 -33.78 11.98
CA ALA A 452 -19.30 -32.54 12.38
C ALA A 452 -17.82 -32.46 11.94
N THR A 453 -17.07 -33.53 12.18
CA THR A 453 -15.63 -33.55 11.84
C THR A 453 -15.39 -33.60 10.35
N LEU A 454 -16.09 -34.47 9.62
CA LEU A 454 -15.91 -34.63 8.17
C LEU A 454 -16.43 -33.41 7.40
N SER A 455 -17.54 -32.77 7.83
CA SER A 455 -18.05 -31.57 7.19
C SER A 455 -17.09 -30.39 7.33
N SER A 456 -16.53 -30.21 8.53
CA SER A 456 -15.57 -29.14 8.80
C SER A 456 -14.24 -29.37 8.06
N ALA A 457 -13.73 -30.62 8.07
CA ALA A 457 -12.53 -30.98 7.31
C ALA A 457 -12.69 -30.71 5.81
N LEU A 458 -13.84 -31.13 5.25
CA LEU A 458 -14.16 -30.90 3.84
C LEU A 458 -14.29 -29.42 3.49
N ALA A 459 -14.95 -28.62 4.34
CA ALA A 459 -15.07 -27.17 4.15
C ALA A 459 -13.70 -26.47 4.18
N CYS A 460 -12.81 -26.83 5.10
CA CYS A 460 -11.45 -26.30 5.19
C CYS A 460 -10.60 -26.74 4.00
N LEU A 461 -10.71 -28.01 3.57
CA LEU A 461 -9.98 -28.56 2.44
C LEU A 461 -10.32 -27.88 1.12
N VAL A 462 -11.55 -27.40 0.95
CA VAL A 462 -11.99 -26.62 -0.21
C VAL A 462 -11.63 -25.14 -0.08
N SER A 463 -11.73 -24.58 1.12
CA SER A 463 -11.49 -23.14 1.36
C SER A 463 -10.03 -22.74 1.16
N ALA A 464 -9.09 -23.50 1.69
CA ALA A 464 -7.65 -23.19 1.63
C ALA A 464 -7.13 -23.04 0.19
N PRO A 465 -7.35 -24.05 -0.72
CA PRO A 465 -6.87 -23.93 -2.10
C PRO A 465 -7.54 -22.82 -2.90
N LYS A 466 -8.82 -22.52 -2.68
CA LYS A 466 -9.55 -21.46 -3.41
C LYS A 466 -9.03 -20.07 -3.05
N VAL A 467 -8.79 -19.79 -1.78
CA VAL A 467 -8.17 -18.56 -1.31
C VAL A 467 -6.76 -18.44 -1.85
N PHE A 468 -5.96 -19.51 -1.76
CA PHE A 468 -4.58 -19.53 -2.24
C PHE A 468 -4.48 -19.37 -3.76
N GLN A 469 -5.36 -20.02 -4.54
CA GLN A 469 -5.39 -19.87 -5.98
C GLN A 469 -5.59 -18.41 -6.42
N CYS A 470 -6.50 -17.68 -5.77
CA CYS A 470 -6.75 -16.29 -6.10
C CYS A 470 -5.51 -15.43 -5.82
N LEU A 471 -4.85 -15.65 -4.69
CA LEU A 471 -3.58 -15.01 -4.35
C LEU A 471 -2.51 -15.29 -5.40
N CYS A 472 -2.42 -16.55 -5.87
CA CYS A 472 -1.44 -16.96 -6.88
C CYS A 472 -1.73 -16.35 -8.27
N LYS A 473 -3.00 -16.16 -8.63
CA LYS A 473 -3.40 -15.48 -9.88
C LYS A 473 -2.98 -14.01 -9.90
N ASP A 474 -2.96 -13.36 -8.74
CA ASP A 474 -2.55 -11.97 -8.60
C ASP A 474 -1.02 -11.79 -8.58
N GLN A 475 -0.23 -12.87 -8.49
CA GLN A 475 1.24 -12.88 -8.55
C GLN A 475 1.93 -11.91 -7.57
N LEU A 476 1.37 -11.74 -6.38
CA LEU A 476 1.94 -10.83 -5.37
C LEU A 476 3.29 -11.31 -4.83
N TYR A 477 3.51 -12.63 -4.80
CA TYR A 477 4.74 -13.27 -4.35
C TYR A 477 5.43 -14.02 -5.49
N PRO A 478 6.75 -14.19 -5.47
CA PRO A 478 7.47 -14.96 -6.47
C PRO A 478 7.15 -16.45 -6.35
N LEU A 479 7.29 -17.19 -7.44
CA LEU A 479 7.17 -18.65 -7.52
C LEU A 479 5.77 -19.24 -7.28
N ILE A 480 4.83 -18.52 -6.65
CA ILE A 480 3.49 -19.07 -6.35
C ILE A 480 2.56 -19.11 -7.58
N GLY A 481 2.88 -18.43 -8.67
CA GLY A 481 2.06 -18.40 -9.89
C GLY A 481 1.74 -19.78 -10.47
N PHE A 482 2.58 -20.80 -10.16
CA PHE A 482 2.36 -22.19 -10.53
C PHE A 482 1.03 -22.75 -9.99
N PHE A 483 0.60 -22.33 -8.81
CA PHE A 483 -0.64 -22.76 -8.16
C PHE A 483 -1.89 -21.98 -8.63
N GLY A 484 -1.72 -20.92 -9.41
CA GLY A 484 -2.83 -20.10 -9.92
C GLY A 484 -3.65 -20.76 -11.03
N LYS A 485 -3.14 -21.84 -11.68
CA LYS A 485 -3.82 -22.52 -12.76
C LYS A 485 -5.04 -23.29 -12.26
N GLY A 486 -6.20 -22.97 -12.85
CA GLY A 486 -7.44 -23.71 -12.61
C GLY A 486 -7.68 -24.76 -13.70
N TYR A 487 -8.44 -25.81 -13.36
CA TYR A 487 -8.79 -26.93 -14.20
C TYR A 487 -10.32 -27.10 -14.25
N GLY A 488 -10.83 -27.57 -15.37
CA GLY A 488 -12.26 -27.82 -15.58
C GLY A 488 -13.12 -26.53 -15.72
N LYS A 489 -14.45 -26.71 -15.85
CA LYS A 489 -15.43 -25.61 -16.04
C LYS A 489 -15.45 -24.59 -14.91
N ASN A 490 -15.24 -25.04 -13.66
CA ASN A 490 -15.27 -24.21 -12.46
C ASN A 490 -13.88 -23.68 -12.05
N SER A 491 -12.84 -23.86 -12.90
CA SER A 491 -11.47 -23.40 -12.61
C SER A 491 -10.91 -23.93 -11.27
N GLU A 492 -11.14 -25.21 -10.95
CA GLU A 492 -10.75 -25.84 -9.69
C GLU A 492 -9.24 -25.89 -9.48
N PRO A 493 -8.74 -25.57 -8.28
CA PRO A 493 -7.31 -25.47 -7.99
C PRO A 493 -6.69 -26.83 -7.60
N ILE A 494 -6.60 -27.78 -8.52
CA ILE A 494 -6.09 -29.14 -8.22
C ILE A 494 -4.72 -29.12 -7.56
N ARG A 495 -3.80 -28.27 -8.04
CA ARG A 495 -2.46 -28.14 -7.43
C ARG A 495 -2.52 -27.60 -6.00
N GLY A 496 -3.48 -26.71 -5.73
CA GLY A 496 -3.75 -26.18 -4.40
C GLY A 496 -4.29 -27.24 -3.46
N TYR A 497 -5.19 -28.12 -3.94
CA TYR A 497 -5.68 -29.28 -3.18
C TYR A 497 -4.54 -30.20 -2.78
N MET A 498 -3.61 -30.51 -3.68
CA MET A 498 -2.45 -31.36 -3.38
C MET A 498 -1.53 -30.71 -2.34
N LEU A 499 -1.29 -29.42 -2.42
CA LEU A 499 -0.49 -28.70 -1.42
C LEU A 499 -1.16 -28.73 -0.05
N THR A 500 -2.48 -28.45 0.01
CA THR A 500 -3.26 -28.51 1.26
C THR A 500 -3.24 -29.90 1.86
N TYR A 501 -3.34 -30.94 1.04
CA TYR A 501 -3.28 -32.33 1.44
C TYR A 501 -1.91 -32.68 2.09
N VAL A 502 -0.82 -32.26 1.48
CA VAL A 502 0.55 -32.50 2.04
C VAL A 502 0.70 -31.79 3.38
N ILE A 503 0.24 -30.55 3.50
CA ILE A 503 0.28 -29.80 4.77
C ILE A 503 -0.57 -30.52 5.82
N ALA A 504 -1.78 -30.94 5.46
CA ALA A 504 -2.68 -31.65 6.37
C ALA A 504 -2.06 -32.95 6.89
N ILE A 505 -1.44 -33.75 6.03
CA ILE A 505 -0.73 -34.98 6.46
C ILE A 505 0.37 -34.63 7.47
N GLY A 506 1.18 -33.62 7.21
CA GLY A 506 2.24 -33.22 8.14
C GLY A 506 1.74 -32.93 9.56
N PHE A 507 0.56 -32.31 9.70
CA PHE A 507 -0.03 -32.08 11.03
C PHE A 507 -0.82 -33.28 11.58
N ILE A 508 -1.40 -34.13 10.74
CA ILE A 508 -2.06 -35.39 11.19
C ILE A 508 -1.04 -36.31 11.88
N LEU A 509 0.21 -36.33 11.44
CA LEU A 509 1.25 -37.13 12.05
C LEU A 509 1.56 -36.78 13.51
N ILE A 510 1.16 -35.60 13.99
CA ILE A 510 1.23 -35.22 15.42
C ILE A 510 0.30 -36.10 16.25
N ALA A 511 -0.85 -36.47 15.68
CA ALA A 511 -1.82 -37.41 16.26
C ALA A 511 -2.44 -36.99 17.60
N GLU A 512 -2.43 -35.71 17.94
CA GLU A 512 -2.96 -35.18 19.20
C GLU A 512 -3.73 -33.87 18.95
N LEU A 513 -5.03 -33.87 19.25
CA LEU A 513 -5.92 -32.72 19.00
C LEU A 513 -5.51 -31.51 19.85
N ASN A 514 -5.17 -31.71 21.11
CA ASN A 514 -4.84 -30.62 22.04
C ASN A 514 -3.52 -29.92 21.69
N ALA A 515 -2.58 -30.63 21.05
CA ALA A 515 -1.32 -30.04 20.58
C ALA A 515 -1.53 -29.19 19.30
N ILE A 516 -2.47 -29.58 18.42
CA ILE A 516 -2.73 -28.89 17.17
C ILE A 516 -3.61 -27.63 17.39
N ALA A 517 -4.57 -27.67 18.29
CA ALA A 517 -5.55 -26.64 18.53
C ALA A 517 -4.96 -25.24 18.87
N PRO A 518 -3.94 -25.09 19.75
CA PRO A 518 -3.33 -23.80 20.04
C PRO A 518 -2.60 -23.17 18.85
N ILE A 519 -2.01 -23.99 17.98
CA ILE A 519 -1.31 -23.55 16.77
C ILE A 519 -2.32 -22.91 15.80
N ILE A 520 -3.41 -23.62 15.56
CA ILE A 520 -4.51 -23.14 14.71
C ILE A 520 -5.11 -21.87 15.27
N SER A 521 -5.36 -21.81 16.58
CA SER A 521 -5.89 -20.64 17.26
C SER A 521 -5.06 -19.39 16.99
N ASN A 522 -3.73 -19.49 17.06
CA ASN A 522 -2.85 -18.36 16.77
C ASN A 522 -2.93 -17.87 15.32
N PHE A 523 -2.96 -18.76 14.34
CA PHE A 523 -3.08 -18.37 12.94
C PHE A 523 -4.45 -17.75 12.60
N PHE A 524 -5.53 -18.27 13.17
CA PHE A 524 -6.85 -17.65 12.99
C PHE A 524 -6.98 -16.31 13.70
N LEU A 525 -6.49 -16.18 14.93
CA LEU A 525 -6.45 -14.92 15.66
C LEU A 525 -5.62 -13.88 14.93
N CYS A 526 -4.47 -14.28 14.36
CA CYS A 526 -3.66 -13.41 13.52
C CYS A 526 -4.44 -12.91 12.30
N SER A 527 -5.15 -13.80 11.61
CA SER A 527 -6.01 -13.44 10.48
C SER A 527 -7.13 -12.50 10.90
N TYR A 528 -7.75 -12.72 12.05
CA TYR A 528 -8.82 -11.87 12.58
C TYR A 528 -8.29 -10.50 13.01
N ALA A 529 -7.11 -10.45 13.63
CA ALA A 529 -6.45 -9.20 13.94
C ALA A 529 -6.21 -8.37 12.67
N LEU A 530 -5.71 -9.00 11.61
CA LEU A 530 -5.47 -8.32 10.33
C LEU A 530 -6.76 -7.88 9.63
N ILE A 531 -7.83 -8.68 9.65
CA ILE A 531 -9.15 -8.31 9.08
C ILE A 531 -9.71 -7.09 9.82
N ASN A 532 -9.71 -7.13 11.15
CA ASN A 532 -10.20 -6.03 11.98
C ASN A 532 -9.35 -4.76 11.80
N PHE A 533 -8.02 -4.88 11.80
CA PHE A 533 -7.12 -3.76 11.52
C PHE A 533 -7.35 -3.18 10.13
N SER A 534 -7.58 -4.03 9.14
CA SER A 534 -7.87 -3.60 7.77
C SER A 534 -9.16 -2.78 7.69
N CYS A 535 -10.22 -3.22 8.36
CA CYS A 535 -11.49 -2.49 8.45
C CYS A 535 -11.32 -1.15 9.16
N PHE A 536 -10.57 -1.11 10.28
CA PHE A 536 -10.21 0.11 11.00
C PHE A 536 -9.45 1.08 10.10
N HIS A 537 -8.38 0.61 9.44
CA HIS A 537 -7.53 1.42 8.57
C HIS A 537 -8.31 2.03 7.41
N ALA A 538 -9.16 1.24 6.74
CA ALA A 538 -10.03 1.74 5.67
C ALA A 538 -11.01 2.80 6.16
N SER A 539 -11.59 2.59 7.34
CA SER A 539 -12.58 3.50 7.94
C SER A 539 -11.96 4.81 8.43
N ILE A 540 -10.73 4.80 8.95
CA ILE A 540 -10.04 6.01 9.40
C ILE A 540 -9.49 6.81 8.22
N THR A 541 -9.03 6.11 7.18
CA THR A 541 -8.56 6.73 5.94
C THR A 541 -9.68 7.45 5.19
N ASN A 542 -10.93 7.00 5.36
CA ASN A 542 -12.12 7.59 4.78
C ASN A 542 -11.99 7.96 3.30
N SER A 543 -11.40 7.05 2.51
CA SER A 543 -11.22 7.26 1.08
C SER A 543 -12.58 7.21 0.35
N PRO A 544 -12.77 7.94 -0.75
CA PRO A 544 -14.00 7.87 -1.55
C PRO A 544 -14.36 6.46 -2.04
N GLY A 545 -13.38 5.56 -2.10
CA GLY A 545 -13.57 4.14 -2.45
C GLY A 545 -14.12 3.28 -1.31
N TRP A 546 -14.07 3.73 -0.06
CA TRP A 546 -14.61 3.01 1.09
C TRP A 546 -16.08 3.38 1.33
N ARG A 547 -17.00 2.60 0.79
CA ARG A 547 -18.46 2.84 0.81
C ARG A 547 -19.24 1.58 1.14
N PRO A 548 -19.02 0.94 2.31
CA PRO A 548 -19.75 -0.28 2.66
C PRO A 548 -21.24 0.01 2.81
N SER A 549 -22.09 -0.87 2.28
CA SER A 549 -23.54 -0.78 2.47
C SER A 549 -23.98 -1.29 3.84
N PHE A 550 -23.18 -2.11 4.50
CA PHE A 550 -23.40 -2.57 5.86
C PHE A 550 -23.03 -1.46 6.84
N ARG A 551 -23.95 -1.05 7.72
CA ARG A 551 -23.79 0.11 8.63
C ARG A 551 -23.51 -0.25 10.09
N TYR A 552 -23.69 -1.51 10.47
CA TYR A 552 -23.62 -1.94 11.89
C TYR A 552 -22.21 -2.29 12.33
N TYR A 553 -21.21 -1.63 11.79
CA TYR A 553 -19.81 -1.76 12.21
C TYR A 553 -19.28 -0.45 12.79
N SER A 554 -18.31 -0.53 13.66
CA SER A 554 -17.62 0.62 14.24
C SER A 554 -16.12 0.49 14.03
N LYS A 555 -15.47 1.58 13.59
CA LYS A 555 -14.02 1.63 13.46
C LYS A 555 -13.29 1.34 14.76
N TRP A 556 -13.81 1.85 15.88
CA TRP A 556 -13.21 1.63 17.19
C TRP A 556 -13.41 0.21 17.69
N ALA A 557 -14.57 -0.39 17.44
CA ALA A 557 -14.79 -1.80 17.73
C ALA A 557 -13.84 -2.69 16.89
N ALA A 558 -13.61 -2.36 15.63
CA ALA A 558 -12.65 -3.06 14.78
C ALA A 558 -11.21 -2.95 15.32
N LEU A 559 -10.79 -1.76 15.76
CA LEU A 559 -9.48 -1.57 16.42
C LEU A 559 -9.37 -2.39 17.70
N PHE A 560 -10.40 -2.36 18.55
CA PHE A 560 -10.47 -3.17 19.77
C PHE A 560 -10.39 -4.66 19.42
N GLY A 561 -11.13 -5.13 18.40
CA GLY A 561 -11.07 -6.51 17.92
C GLY A 561 -9.70 -6.92 17.44
N ALA A 562 -8.97 -6.02 16.75
CA ALA A 562 -7.58 -6.26 16.35
C ALA A 562 -6.65 -6.38 17.58
N ALA A 563 -6.76 -5.45 18.52
CA ALA A 563 -5.93 -5.42 19.72
C ALA A 563 -6.18 -6.65 20.62
N ILE A 564 -7.45 -6.97 20.91
CA ILE A 564 -7.78 -8.13 21.75
C ILE A 564 -7.36 -9.45 21.11
N SER A 565 -7.45 -9.58 19.77
CA SER A 565 -6.97 -10.77 19.06
C SER A 565 -5.46 -10.95 19.25
N VAL A 566 -4.68 -9.87 19.15
CA VAL A 566 -3.22 -9.95 19.39
C VAL A 566 -2.92 -10.28 20.84
N VAL A 567 -3.60 -9.66 21.82
CA VAL A 567 -3.42 -9.96 23.25
C VAL A 567 -3.70 -11.44 23.52
N ILE A 568 -4.80 -11.98 23.01
CA ILE A 568 -5.16 -13.38 23.19
C ILE A 568 -4.10 -14.28 22.56
N MET A 569 -3.56 -13.98 21.38
CA MET A 569 -2.46 -14.76 20.77
C MET A 569 -1.28 -14.94 21.73
N PHE A 570 -0.86 -13.86 22.40
CA PHE A 570 0.27 -13.93 23.36
C PHE A 570 -0.09 -14.66 24.64
N LEU A 571 -1.35 -14.54 25.11
CA LEU A 571 -1.83 -15.24 26.29
C LEU A 571 -1.97 -16.76 26.07
N LEU A 572 -2.32 -17.18 24.85
CA LEU A 572 -2.44 -18.59 24.49
C LEU A 572 -1.07 -19.26 24.37
N THR A 573 -0.24 -18.74 23.45
CA THR A 573 1.06 -19.36 23.14
C THR A 573 2.00 -18.29 22.61
N TRP A 574 2.77 -17.66 23.48
CA TRP A 574 3.61 -16.49 23.16
C TRP A 574 4.64 -16.75 22.04
N TRP A 575 5.26 -17.93 21.99
CA TRP A 575 6.25 -18.26 20.97
C TRP A 575 5.60 -18.42 19.58
N ALA A 576 4.43 -19.05 19.49
CA ALA A 576 3.69 -19.20 18.24
C ALA A 576 3.16 -17.84 17.76
N ALA A 577 2.74 -16.97 18.68
CA ALA A 577 2.33 -15.60 18.38
C ALA A 577 3.48 -14.77 17.76
N LEU A 578 4.70 -14.88 18.31
CA LEU A 578 5.88 -14.21 17.75
C LEU A 578 6.21 -14.70 16.35
N ILE A 579 6.14 -15.99 16.09
CA ILE A 579 6.36 -16.57 14.77
C ILE A 579 5.30 -16.04 13.78
N ALA A 580 4.03 -16.11 14.15
CA ALA A 580 2.95 -15.63 13.29
C ALA A 580 3.09 -14.14 12.97
N LEU A 581 3.38 -13.31 13.97
CA LEU A 581 3.58 -11.87 13.79
C LEU A 581 4.82 -11.58 12.94
N GLY A 582 5.91 -12.31 13.13
CA GLY A 582 7.12 -12.21 12.30
C GLY A 582 6.82 -12.52 10.83
N ILE A 583 6.04 -13.55 10.54
CA ILE A 583 5.60 -13.90 9.19
C ILE A 583 4.77 -12.75 8.57
N VAL A 584 3.82 -12.19 9.34
CA VAL A 584 3.01 -11.05 8.87
C VAL A 584 3.87 -9.85 8.50
N VAL A 585 4.78 -9.46 9.40
CA VAL A 585 5.67 -8.30 9.18
C VAL A 585 6.57 -8.54 7.95
N PHE A 586 7.08 -9.76 7.80
CA PHE A 586 7.88 -10.13 6.63
C PHE A 586 7.07 -10.05 5.33
N LEU A 587 5.87 -10.64 5.29
CA LEU A 587 5.01 -10.64 4.10
C LEU A 587 4.57 -9.22 3.72
N LEU A 588 4.14 -8.43 4.71
CA LEU A 588 3.75 -7.05 4.52
C LEU A 588 4.92 -6.20 4.01
N GLY A 589 6.09 -6.34 4.65
CA GLY A 589 7.33 -5.66 4.23
C GLY A 589 7.75 -6.03 2.82
N TYR A 590 7.63 -7.31 2.45
CA TYR A 590 7.94 -7.78 1.10
C TYR A 590 7.04 -7.13 0.05
N VAL A 591 5.72 -7.10 0.26
CA VAL A 591 4.76 -6.49 -0.69
C VAL A 591 4.96 -4.99 -0.78
N LEU A 592 5.21 -4.29 0.34
CA LEU A 592 5.54 -2.86 0.37
C LEU A 592 6.84 -2.53 -0.40
N TYR A 593 7.83 -3.42 -0.32
CA TYR A 593 9.10 -3.27 -1.04
C TYR A 593 8.95 -3.50 -2.54
N LYS A 594 8.30 -4.59 -2.93
CA LYS A 594 8.16 -5.01 -4.35
C LYS A 594 7.16 -4.15 -5.13
N LYS A 595 6.15 -3.60 -4.46
CA LYS A 595 5.09 -2.78 -5.10
C LYS A 595 4.55 -3.43 -6.38
N PRO A 596 3.83 -4.54 -6.26
CA PRO A 596 3.32 -5.26 -7.43
C PRO A 596 2.39 -4.35 -8.25
N ASP A 597 2.47 -4.48 -9.59
CA ASP A 597 1.60 -3.76 -10.52
C ASP A 597 0.17 -4.33 -10.47
N VAL A 598 -0.63 -3.79 -9.57
CA VAL A 598 -2.04 -4.16 -9.43
C VAL A 598 -2.96 -2.98 -9.74
N ASN A 599 -4.14 -3.27 -10.28
CA ASN A 599 -5.05 -2.25 -10.81
C ASN A 599 -6.22 -1.90 -9.86
N TRP A 600 -6.13 -2.22 -8.58
CA TRP A 600 -7.25 -1.99 -7.64
C TRP A 600 -6.95 -0.99 -6.52
N GLY A 601 -5.83 -0.29 -6.59
CA GLY A 601 -5.47 0.73 -5.60
C GLY A 601 -5.08 0.18 -4.24
N SER A 602 -4.64 1.05 -3.36
CA SER A 602 -4.22 0.72 -2.00
C SER A 602 -4.74 1.74 -1.01
N SER A 603 -5.34 1.27 0.09
CA SER A 603 -5.76 2.12 1.19
C SER A 603 -4.58 2.77 1.92
N MET A 604 -3.40 2.15 1.88
CA MET A 604 -2.15 2.71 2.41
C MET A 604 -1.73 3.97 1.65
N GLN A 605 -1.89 3.95 0.31
CA GLN A 605 -1.61 5.14 -0.52
C GLN A 605 -2.61 6.26 -0.24
N ALA A 606 -3.88 5.94 -0.06
CA ALA A 606 -4.90 6.91 0.31
C ALA A 606 -4.64 7.53 1.69
N SER A 607 -4.16 6.73 2.65
CA SER A 607 -3.73 7.23 3.96
C SER A 607 -2.55 8.18 3.85
N SER A 608 -1.58 7.88 2.98
CA SER A 608 -0.43 8.77 2.73
C SER A 608 -0.86 10.13 2.21
N TYR A 609 -1.88 10.19 1.34
CA TYR A 609 -2.44 11.46 0.87
C TYR A 609 -3.08 12.25 2.01
N ASN A 610 -3.92 11.63 2.82
CA ASN A 610 -4.59 12.29 3.95
C ASN A 610 -3.59 12.83 4.98
N LEU A 611 -2.55 12.04 5.29
CA LEU A 611 -1.47 12.46 6.18
C LEU A 611 -0.70 13.66 5.60
N ALA A 612 -0.33 13.60 4.31
CA ALA A 612 0.37 14.70 3.65
C ALA A 612 -0.48 15.97 3.65
N LEU A 613 -1.77 15.86 3.35
CA LEU A 613 -2.71 16.99 3.37
C LEU A 613 -2.86 17.56 4.79
N SER A 614 -3.09 16.71 5.78
CA SER A 614 -3.24 17.13 7.18
C SER A 614 -2.00 17.84 7.71
N TYR A 615 -0.80 17.30 7.45
CA TYR A 615 0.46 17.94 7.84
C TYR A 615 0.72 19.23 7.09
N SER A 616 0.38 19.29 5.78
CA SER A 616 0.54 20.51 4.99
C SER A 616 -0.38 21.64 5.47
N VAL A 617 -1.61 21.32 5.85
CA VAL A 617 -2.54 22.28 6.44
C VAL A 617 -2.10 22.67 7.84
N GLY A 618 -1.69 21.71 8.68
CA GLY A 618 -1.20 21.97 10.04
C GLY A 618 0.05 22.86 10.08
N LEU A 619 0.87 22.86 9.01
CA LEU A 619 2.00 23.80 8.90
C LEU A 619 1.54 25.26 8.90
N SER A 620 0.30 25.56 8.50
CA SER A 620 -0.22 26.93 8.49
C SER A 620 -0.40 27.49 9.91
N GLU A 621 -0.57 26.63 10.91
CA GLU A 621 -0.70 26.99 12.33
C GLU A 621 0.66 27.18 13.03
N VAL A 622 1.75 26.72 12.40
CA VAL A 622 3.09 26.86 12.98
C VAL A 622 3.57 28.29 12.85
N ASP A 623 3.98 28.92 13.94
CA ASP A 623 4.53 30.28 13.93
C ASP A 623 5.84 30.36 13.14
N GLU A 624 6.03 31.50 12.46
CA GLU A 624 7.28 31.79 11.77
C GLU A 624 8.34 32.18 12.78
N HIS A 625 9.37 31.34 12.86
CA HIS A 625 10.52 31.58 13.73
C HIS A 625 11.81 31.20 13.00
N ILE A 626 12.87 31.97 13.23
CA ILE A 626 14.17 31.75 12.56
C ILE A 626 14.69 30.33 12.77
N LYS A 627 14.44 29.71 13.94
CA LYS A 627 14.80 28.30 14.20
C LYS A 627 14.10 27.30 13.29
N ASN A 628 12.92 27.65 12.79
CA ASN A 628 12.12 26.82 11.88
C ASN A 628 12.43 27.09 10.42
N TYR A 629 13.34 28.04 10.15
CA TYR A 629 13.73 28.36 8.78
C TYR A 629 14.29 27.15 8.04
N ARG A 630 13.81 26.95 6.82
CA ARG A 630 14.28 25.91 5.91
C ARG A 630 14.53 26.50 4.53
N PRO A 631 15.68 26.21 3.90
CA PRO A 631 15.99 26.69 2.55
C PRO A 631 15.13 25.92 1.52
N GLN A 632 13.94 26.40 1.25
CA GLN A 632 13.00 25.83 0.28
C GLN A 632 13.33 26.39 -1.11
N CYS A 633 13.74 25.55 -2.04
CA CYS A 633 14.33 25.97 -3.31
C CYS A 633 13.40 25.75 -4.50
N LEU A 634 13.16 26.81 -5.27
CA LEU A 634 12.72 26.73 -6.66
C LEU A 634 13.94 26.69 -7.57
N VAL A 635 14.15 25.59 -8.25
CA VAL A 635 15.32 25.38 -9.12
C VAL A 635 14.90 25.57 -10.56
N LEU A 636 15.39 26.59 -11.22
CA LEU A 636 15.11 26.89 -12.63
C LEU A 636 15.99 26.01 -13.53
N THR A 637 15.62 24.73 -13.62
CA THR A 637 16.40 23.75 -14.36
C THR A 637 16.11 23.74 -15.86
N GLY A 638 14.93 24.21 -16.29
CA GLY A 638 14.36 23.71 -17.52
C GLY A 638 14.13 22.19 -17.40
N PRO A 639 14.36 21.38 -18.42
CA PRO A 639 14.38 19.92 -18.28
C PRO A 639 15.47 19.49 -17.29
N PRO A 640 15.16 18.79 -16.18
CA PRO A 640 16.11 18.47 -15.12
C PRO A 640 17.28 17.59 -15.58
N ASN A 641 17.04 16.73 -16.57
CA ASN A 641 18.03 15.85 -17.15
C ASN A 641 19.13 16.58 -17.92
N PHE A 642 18.87 17.80 -18.39
CA PHE A 642 19.88 18.61 -19.09
C PHE A 642 20.84 19.34 -18.15
N ARG A 643 20.42 19.57 -16.91
CA ARG A 643 21.24 20.28 -15.90
C ARG A 643 21.36 19.48 -14.60
N PRO A 644 21.88 18.26 -14.64
CA PRO A 644 21.94 17.38 -13.50
C PRO A 644 22.80 17.93 -12.36
N ALA A 645 23.84 18.70 -12.67
CA ALA A 645 24.71 19.30 -11.66
C ALA A 645 23.98 20.32 -10.77
N LEU A 646 23.09 21.12 -11.35
CA LEU A 646 22.28 22.09 -10.60
C LEU A 646 21.27 21.36 -9.70
N VAL A 647 20.64 20.30 -10.23
CA VAL A 647 19.70 19.46 -9.47
C VAL A 647 20.41 18.74 -8.32
N ASP A 648 21.60 18.17 -8.56
CA ASP A 648 22.38 17.47 -7.54
C ASP A 648 22.90 18.41 -6.48
N PHE A 649 23.33 19.61 -6.86
CA PHE A 649 23.76 20.65 -5.93
C PHE A 649 22.66 20.97 -4.91
N VAL A 650 21.50 21.40 -5.40
CA VAL A 650 20.39 21.77 -4.52
C VAL A 650 19.87 20.54 -3.77
N GLY A 651 19.74 19.40 -4.45
CA GLY A 651 19.32 18.15 -3.84
C GLY A 651 20.23 17.65 -2.73
N THR A 652 21.52 18.02 -2.75
CA THR A 652 22.45 17.62 -1.70
C THR A 652 22.12 18.26 -0.35
N PHE A 653 21.82 19.55 -0.30
CA PHE A 653 21.52 20.21 0.98
C PHE A 653 20.02 20.18 1.35
N THR A 654 19.10 20.07 0.37
CA THR A 654 17.66 20.02 0.64
C THR A 654 17.17 18.63 1.04
N LYS A 655 17.88 17.55 0.68
CA LYS A 655 17.47 16.17 0.93
C LYS A 655 17.15 15.91 2.40
N ASN A 656 15.90 15.51 2.68
CA ASN A 656 15.32 15.26 4.02
C ASN A 656 15.32 16.49 4.96
N LEU A 657 15.46 17.68 4.43
CA LEU A 657 15.47 18.92 5.18
C LEU A 657 14.39 19.89 4.74
N SER A 658 14.22 20.06 3.44
CA SER A 658 13.37 21.12 2.89
C SER A 658 12.83 20.78 1.49
N LEU A 659 11.87 21.59 1.05
CA LEU A 659 11.23 21.48 -0.25
C LEU A 659 12.21 21.84 -1.38
N MET A 660 12.16 21.07 -2.46
CA MET A 660 12.83 21.35 -3.72
C MET A 660 11.84 21.18 -4.86
N ILE A 661 11.68 22.21 -5.67
CA ILE A 661 10.84 22.20 -6.87
C ILE A 661 11.71 22.50 -8.08
N CYS A 662 11.73 21.63 -9.07
CA CYS A 662 12.39 21.86 -10.35
C CYS A 662 11.39 22.53 -11.31
N GLY A 663 11.62 23.78 -11.63
CA GLY A 663 10.79 24.59 -12.51
C GLY A 663 11.24 24.54 -13.97
N ASN A 664 10.32 24.36 -14.87
CA ASN A 664 10.53 24.45 -16.31
C ASN A 664 9.50 25.37 -16.95
N VAL A 665 9.95 26.24 -17.86
CA VAL A 665 9.10 27.11 -18.66
C VAL A 665 9.10 26.62 -20.09
N LEU A 666 7.93 26.25 -20.58
CA LEU A 666 7.71 25.86 -21.97
C LEU A 666 7.19 27.05 -22.75
N ILE A 667 8.00 27.55 -23.66
CA ILE A 667 7.68 28.76 -24.48
C ILE A 667 6.95 28.32 -25.73
N GLY A 668 5.82 28.97 -26.01
CA GLY A 668 5.04 28.78 -27.23
C GLY A 668 3.53 28.74 -27.06
N PRO A 669 2.80 28.56 -28.17
CA PRO A 669 1.35 28.62 -28.15
C PRO A 669 0.75 27.46 -27.32
N ARG A 670 -0.14 27.81 -26.42
CA ARG A 670 -0.75 26.91 -25.41
C ARG A 670 -1.28 25.61 -26.00
N LYS A 671 -2.02 25.71 -27.12
CA LYS A 671 -2.65 24.52 -27.75
C LYS A 671 -1.66 23.44 -28.20
N GLN A 672 -0.50 23.86 -28.69
CA GLN A 672 0.52 22.93 -29.19
C GLN A 672 1.38 22.35 -28.06
N LYS A 673 1.59 23.11 -26.96
CA LYS A 673 2.52 22.76 -25.88
C LYS A 673 1.89 21.97 -24.73
N VAL A 674 0.55 21.92 -24.63
CA VAL A 674 -0.14 21.16 -23.55
C VAL A 674 0.21 19.66 -23.57
N PRO A 675 0.18 18.94 -24.71
CA PRO A 675 0.56 17.52 -24.71
C PRO A 675 2.02 17.29 -24.33
N GLU A 676 2.93 18.17 -24.82
CA GLU A 676 4.35 18.15 -24.47
C GLU A 676 4.55 18.38 -22.97
N ALA A 677 3.80 19.30 -22.38
CA ALA A 677 3.86 19.60 -20.95
C ALA A 677 3.44 18.41 -20.09
N GLN A 678 2.40 17.68 -20.47
CA GLN A 678 1.95 16.49 -19.75
C GLN A 678 2.97 15.35 -19.87
N GLN A 679 3.48 15.09 -21.06
CA GLN A 679 4.51 14.08 -21.27
C GLN A 679 5.81 14.40 -20.52
N ALA A 680 6.21 15.68 -20.52
CA ALA A 680 7.38 16.16 -19.79
C ALA A 680 7.20 16.01 -18.27
N LEU A 681 5.99 16.25 -17.74
CA LEU A 681 5.70 16.09 -16.32
C LEU A 681 5.99 14.66 -15.85
N ASP A 682 5.45 13.66 -16.54
CA ASP A 682 5.64 12.25 -16.18
C ASP A 682 7.09 11.79 -16.41
N GLY A 683 7.70 12.20 -17.52
CA GLY A 683 9.07 11.84 -17.88
C GLY A 683 10.10 12.36 -16.86
N HIS A 684 10.02 13.64 -16.52
CA HIS A 684 10.99 14.25 -15.60
C HIS A 684 10.75 13.86 -14.14
N THR A 685 9.49 13.66 -13.73
CA THR A 685 9.19 13.10 -12.39
C THR A 685 9.78 11.70 -12.25
N ARG A 686 9.65 10.86 -13.27
CA ARG A 686 10.23 9.51 -13.29
C ARG A 686 11.76 9.54 -13.26
N TRP A 687 12.38 10.49 -13.94
CA TRP A 687 13.82 10.68 -13.92
C TRP A 687 14.32 11.08 -12.52
N LEU A 688 13.65 12.03 -11.84
CA LEU A 688 13.97 12.43 -10.46
C LEU A 688 13.87 11.24 -9.49
N LEU A 689 12.82 10.41 -9.63
CA LEU A 689 12.63 9.22 -8.81
C LEU A 689 13.70 8.15 -9.04
N LYS A 690 14.07 7.87 -10.30
CA LYS A 690 15.16 6.95 -10.65
C LYS A 690 16.49 7.40 -10.02
N ARG A 691 16.77 8.70 -10.03
CA ARG A 691 17.97 9.28 -9.43
C ARG A 691 17.92 9.41 -7.90
N LYS A 692 16.80 9.00 -7.27
CA LYS A 692 16.55 9.09 -5.82
C LYS A 692 16.65 10.51 -5.28
N ILE A 693 16.30 11.51 -6.10
CA ILE A 693 16.22 12.92 -5.71
C ILE A 693 14.83 13.20 -5.18
N LYS A 694 14.73 13.74 -3.98
CA LYS A 694 13.46 14.12 -3.35
C LYS A 694 13.10 15.55 -3.78
N ALA A 695 12.52 15.68 -4.96
CA ALA A 695 12.10 16.94 -5.54
C ALA A 695 10.78 16.76 -6.31
N PHE A 696 10.05 17.84 -6.42
CA PHE A 696 8.88 17.94 -7.31
C PHE A 696 9.31 18.58 -8.63
N TYR A 697 8.66 18.21 -9.71
CA TYR A 697 8.81 18.86 -11.00
C TYR A 697 7.53 19.60 -11.34
N THR A 698 7.67 20.85 -11.77
CA THR A 698 6.57 21.70 -12.19
C THR A 698 6.93 22.40 -13.48
N ASN A 699 6.04 22.39 -14.46
CA ASN A 699 6.18 23.15 -15.70
C ASN A 699 5.07 24.17 -15.84
N VAL A 700 5.37 25.27 -16.49
CA VAL A 700 4.42 26.31 -16.86
C VAL A 700 4.54 26.63 -18.34
N LEU A 701 3.43 27.02 -18.95
CA LEU A 701 3.36 27.44 -20.34
C LEU A 701 3.27 28.96 -20.36
N ALA A 702 4.21 29.62 -21.05
CA ALA A 702 4.26 31.08 -21.15
C ALA A 702 4.69 31.51 -22.56
N GLU A 703 4.49 32.77 -22.87
CA GLU A 703 4.90 33.38 -24.13
C GLU A 703 6.41 33.65 -24.14
N ASP A 704 6.96 34.07 -22.99
CA ASP A 704 8.35 34.35 -22.78
C ASP A 704 8.89 33.71 -21.49
N LEU A 705 10.20 33.60 -21.37
CA LEU A 705 10.86 32.95 -20.22
C LEU A 705 10.59 33.68 -18.91
N ARG A 706 10.64 35.02 -18.93
CA ARG A 706 10.52 35.84 -17.73
C ARG A 706 9.12 35.74 -17.13
N SER A 707 8.06 35.90 -17.94
CA SER A 707 6.68 35.75 -17.51
C SER A 707 6.42 34.35 -16.94
N GLY A 708 6.97 33.31 -17.56
CA GLY A 708 6.86 31.95 -17.05
C GLY A 708 7.54 31.77 -15.70
N VAL A 709 8.69 32.37 -15.49
CA VAL A 709 9.36 32.34 -14.17
C VAL A 709 8.57 33.12 -13.12
N GLN A 710 7.99 34.28 -13.48
CA GLN A 710 7.13 35.04 -12.57
C GLN A 710 5.91 34.21 -12.14
N MET A 711 5.30 33.43 -13.04
CA MET A 711 4.23 32.48 -12.70
C MET A 711 4.72 31.42 -11.71
N LEU A 712 5.91 30.86 -11.91
CA LEU A 712 6.50 29.88 -10.98
C LEU A 712 6.78 30.52 -9.60
N LEU A 713 7.29 31.74 -9.53
CA LEU A 713 7.56 32.43 -8.27
C LEU A 713 6.29 32.65 -7.44
N GLN A 714 5.17 32.93 -8.11
CA GLN A 714 3.88 33.20 -7.44
C GLN A 714 3.14 31.93 -7.07
N ALA A 715 3.14 30.90 -7.92
CA ALA A 715 2.25 29.75 -7.82
C ALA A 715 2.93 28.46 -7.32
N ALA A 716 4.25 28.38 -7.26
CA ALA A 716 4.91 27.15 -6.84
C ALA A 716 4.77 26.91 -5.33
N GLY A 717 4.34 25.68 -4.95
CA GLY A 717 4.20 25.26 -3.57
C GLY A 717 2.79 25.34 -3.01
N LEU A 718 2.61 24.92 -1.74
CA LEU A 718 1.35 24.86 -1.01
C LEU A 718 1.51 25.44 0.39
N GLY A 719 0.72 26.46 0.75
CA GLY A 719 0.76 27.10 2.05
C GLY A 719 2.17 27.54 2.47
N LYS A 720 2.64 27.14 3.64
CA LYS A 720 4.01 27.42 4.10
C LYS A 720 5.10 26.55 3.43
N MET A 721 4.71 25.53 2.68
CA MET A 721 5.64 24.79 1.79
C MET A 721 5.78 25.53 0.45
N ARG A 722 6.34 26.71 0.48
CA ARG A 722 6.66 27.55 -0.70
C ARG A 722 8.15 27.80 -0.79
N PRO A 723 8.72 27.86 -1.99
CA PRO A 723 10.08 28.27 -2.17
C PRO A 723 10.35 29.66 -1.55
N ASN A 724 11.49 29.82 -0.93
CA ASN A 724 12.03 31.07 -0.41
C ASN A 724 13.39 31.41 -1.02
N ILE A 725 13.94 30.48 -1.85
CA ILE A 725 15.18 30.64 -2.58
C ILE A 725 14.95 30.22 -4.02
N VAL A 726 15.47 31.02 -4.94
CA VAL A 726 15.54 30.70 -6.37
C VAL A 726 16.97 30.25 -6.69
N ALA A 727 17.11 29.02 -7.16
CA ALA A 727 18.38 28.47 -7.61
C ALA A 727 18.42 28.41 -9.14
N LEU A 728 19.43 29.02 -9.75
CA LEU A 728 19.57 29.02 -11.20
C LEU A 728 21.02 28.85 -11.60
N GLY A 729 21.25 28.52 -12.87
CA GLY A 729 22.56 28.40 -13.47
C GLY A 729 23.06 29.72 -14.03
N TYR A 730 24.37 29.95 -13.96
CA TYR A 730 24.97 31.09 -14.58
C TYR A 730 24.84 31.04 -16.11
N LYS A 731 24.45 32.16 -16.75
CA LYS A 731 24.33 32.28 -18.20
C LYS A 731 25.67 32.54 -18.82
N ARG A 732 26.34 31.49 -19.29
CA ARG A 732 27.72 31.55 -19.79
C ARG A 732 27.83 32.25 -21.15
N ASP A 733 26.85 32.15 -21.98
CA ASP A 733 26.76 32.68 -23.33
C ASP A 733 26.22 34.11 -23.40
N TRP A 734 26.25 34.84 -22.26
CA TRP A 734 25.62 36.13 -22.16
C TRP A 734 26.19 37.19 -23.13
N GLN A 735 27.49 37.09 -23.55
CA GLN A 735 28.11 37.99 -24.49
C GLN A 735 27.60 37.80 -25.94
N ALA A 736 27.32 36.55 -26.29
CA ALA A 736 26.88 36.18 -27.65
C ALA A 736 25.32 36.00 -27.74
N ALA A 737 24.62 36.09 -26.61
CA ALA A 737 23.20 35.89 -26.55
C ALA A 737 22.42 37.07 -27.11
N ALA A 738 21.20 36.86 -27.59
CA ALA A 738 20.31 37.93 -27.96
C ALA A 738 20.09 38.91 -26.79
N PRO A 739 20.08 40.22 -27.03
CA PRO A 739 19.93 41.22 -25.98
C PRO A 739 18.71 40.99 -25.08
N GLN A 740 17.58 40.65 -25.65
CA GLN A 740 16.35 40.37 -24.89
C GLN A 740 16.56 39.20 -23.89
N SER A 741 17.28 38.16 -24.26
CA SER A 741 17.60 37.04 -23.39
C SER A 741 18.52 37.43 -22.22
N LEU A 742 19.32 38.48 -22.39
CA LEU A 742 20.12 39.07 -21.31
C LEU A 742 19.24 39.85 -20.33
N GLU A 743 18.37 40.72 -20.86
CA GLU A 743 17.40 41.47 -20.07
C GLU A 743 16.48 40.56 -19.28
N ASP A 744 15.97 39.51 -19.92
CA ASP A 744 15.12 38.49 -19.24
C ASP A 744 15.87 37.81 -18.11
N TYR A 745 17.14 37.44 -18.31
CA TYR A 745 17.93 36.75 -17.28
C TYR A 745 18.18 37.64 -16.06
N VAL A 746 18.58 38.89 -16.29
CA VAL A 746 18.78 39.87 -15.19
C VAL A 746 17.45 40.27 -14.58
N GLY A 747 16.41 40.39 -15.40
CA GLY A 747 15.04 40.62 -14.96
C GLY A 747 14.53 39.53 -14.00
N ILE A 748 14.81 38.26 -14.27
CA ILE A 748 14.46 37.14 -13.39
C ILE A 748 15.16 37.29 -12.02
N LEU A 749 16.42 37.72 -11.97
CA LEU A 749 17.11 37.98 -10.71
C LEU A 749 16.46 39.09 -9.90
N HIS A 750 16.06 40.19 -10.58
CA HIS A 750 15.37 41.30 -9.94
C HIS A 750 13.96 40.87 -9.47
N ASP A 751 13.22 40.15 -10.30
CA ASP A 751 11.89 39.65 -9.95
C ASP A 751 11.96 38.69 -8.73
N ALA A 752 12.99 37.85 -8.61
CA ALA A 752 13.17 37.01 -7.43
C ALA A 752 13.33 37.85 -6.15
N PHE A 753 14.07 38.98 -6.20
CA PHE A 753 14.18 39.88 -5.06
C PHE A 753 12.89 40.65 -4.78
N ASP A 754 12.18 41.11 -5.82
CA ASP A 754 10.88 41.78 -5.69
C ASP A 754 9.84 40.85 -5.00
N PHE A 755 9.89 39.56 -5.27
CA PHE A 755 9.07 38.54 -4.60
C PHE A 755 9.66 38.02 -3.27
N LYS A 756 10.68 38.73 -2.71
CA LYS A 756 11.34 38.39 -1.45
C LYS A 756 11.98 37.00 -1.41
N HIS A 757 12.45 36.48 -2.52
CA HIS A 757 13.23 35.26 -2.55
C HIS A 757 14.73 35.54 -2.41
N GLY A 758 15.44 34.65 -1.70
CA GLY A 758 16.89 34.60 -1.82
C GLY A 758 17.30 34.03 -3.18
N VAL A 759 18.45 34.38 -3.64
CA VAL A 759 18.98 33.94 -4.94
C VAL A 759 20.24 33.10 -4.72
N CYS A 760 20.35 31.99 -5.43
CA CYS A 760 21.52 31.14 -5.47
C CYS A 760 21.89 30.83 -6.93
N LEU A 761 23.02 31.33 -7.38
CA LEU A 761 23.50 31.19 -8.74
C LEU A 761 24.69 30.24 -8.78
N LEU A 762 24.60 29.15 -9.51
CA LEU A 762 25.67 28.15 -9.66
C LEU A 762 26.44 28.36 -10.97
N ARG A 763 27.75 28.46 -10.88
CA ARG A 763 28.68 28.47 -12.02
C ARG A 763 29.64 27.30 -11.93
N LEU A 764 29.73 26.52 -13.01
CA LEU A 764 30.75 25.50 -13.20
C LEU A 764 31.62 25.84 -14.40
N ARG A 765 32.93 25.54 -14.30
CA ARG A 765 33.87 25.77 -15.37
C ARG A 765 33.46 25.04 -16.66
N GLU A 766 32.99 23.83 -16.55
CA GLU A 766 32.58 22.99 -17.68
C GLU A 766 31.17 23.30 -18.22
N GLY A 767 30.40 24.11 -17.49
CA GLY A 767 28.99 24.39 -17.76
C GLY A 767 28.03 23.43 -17.10
N LEU A 768 26.75 23.70 -17.21
CA LEU A 768 25.67 22.95 -16.55
C LEU A 768 24.95 21.99 -17.52
N ASN A 769 25.05 22.23 -18.84
CA ASN A 769 24.30 21.47 -19.83
C ASN A 769 25.07 20.20 -20.26
N VAL A 770 24.44 19.04 -20.11
CA VAL A 770 25.01 17.74 -20.50
C VAL A 770 25.10 17.57 -22.03
N SER A 771 24.28 18.30 -22.80
CA SER A 771 24.31 18.28 -24.27
C SER A 771 25.64 18.75 -24.89
N ARG A 772 26.55 19.22 -24.05
CA ARG A 772 27.94 19.57 -24.42
C ARG A 772 28.98 18.62 -23.86
N VAL A 773 28.61 17.41 -23.37
CA VAL A 773 29.61 16.36 -23.16
C VAL A 773 30.25 16.07 -24.52
N PRO A 774 31.55 16.22 -24.67
CA PRO A 774 32.20 16.10 -25.95
C PRO A 774 31.87 14.75 -26.56
N GLN A 775 31.73 14.72 -27.88
CA GLN A 775 32.13 13.56 -28.64
C GLN A 775 33.56 13.20 -28.19
N ALA A 776 33.65 12.52 -27.08
CA ALA A 776 34.87 12.14 -26.44
C ALA A 776 35.41 10.99 -27.26
N HIS A 777 36.50 11.25 -27.92
CA HIS A 777 37.49 10.26 -28.28
C HIS A 777 36.94 8.95 -28.86
N ILE A 778 36.36 9.01 -30.04
CA ILE A 778 36.50 7.92 -30.98
C ILE A 778 38.01 7.92 -31.32
N ASN A 779 38.68 6.93 -30.76
CA ASN A 779 40.07 6.69 -31.04
C ASN A 779 40.28 6.65 -32.56
N PRO A 780 41.15 7.53 -33.17
CA PRO A 780 41.35 7.53 -34.60
C PRO A 780 42.07 6.30 -35.13
N ALA A 781 42.30 5.28 -34.28
CA ALA A 781 43.04 4.08 -34.65
C ALA A 781 42.21 2.94 -35.33
N PHE A 782 40.90 3.14 -35.54
CA PHE A 782 40.05 2.18 -36.24
C PHE A 782 39.31 2.79 -37.42
N GLY A 783 39.94 3.56 -38.18
CA GLY A 783 39.45 4.06 -39.44
C GLY A 783 40.52 3.91 -40.50
N ALA A 784 40.54 2.79 -41.20
CA ALA A 784 41.02 2.65 -42.58
C ALA A 784 41.16 1.17 -42.96
N ALA A 785 40.17 0.67 -43.67
CA ALA A 785 40.37 -0.33 -44.76
C ALA A 785 39.19 -0.18 -45.69
N GLU A 786 39.39 0.65 -46.71
CA GLU A 786 38.65 0.53 -47.96
C GLU A 786 38.93 -0.81 -48.58
N HIS A 787 37.90 -1.50 -49.11
CA HIS A 787 37.93 -1.97 -50.48
C HIS A 787 36.53 -2.35 -50.99
N PRO A 788 36.29 -2.13 -52.29
CA PRO A 788 34.97 -2.18 -52.88
C PRO A 788 34.67 -3.54 -53.52
N ASP A 789 33.44 -3.68 -53.97
CA ASP A 789 32.86 -4.60 -54.90
C ASP A 789 31.94 -5.71 -54.36
N GLY A 790 30.75 -5.69 -54.98
CA GLY A 790 30.04 -6.91 -55.25
C GLY A 790 28.66 -7.10 -54.64
N ASN A 791 27.68 -6.46 -55.21
CA ASN A 791 26.38 -7.00 -55.60
C ASN A 791 25.89 -8.29 -54.92
N SER A 792 24.85 -8.20 -54.05
CA SER A 792 23.65 -9.05 -54.15
C SER A 792 22.59 -8.70 -53.11
N THR A 793 21.47 -8.37 -53.66
CA THR A 793 20.08 -8.52 -53.24
C THR A 793 19.76 -9.22 -51.92
N GLY A 794 18.96 -8.56 -51.09
CA GLY A 794 17.92 -9.24 -50.37
C GLY A 794 18.03 -9.16 -48.84
N GLY A 795 17.11 -8.44 -48.20
CA GLY A 795 16.86 -8.60 -46.76
C GLY A 795 16.93 -7.30 -45.98
N ARG A 796 15.92 -6.52 -46.11
CA ARG A 796 15.67 -5.29 -45.34
C ARG A 796 15.34 -5.64 -43.88
N ALA A 797 16.37 -5.78 -43.07
CA ALA A 797 16.20 -5.62 -41.62
C ALA A 797 16.29 -4.11 -41.32
N MET A 798 15.20 -3.51 -40.95
CA MET A 798 15.22 -2.18 -40.35
C MET A 798 16.12 -2.21 -39.11
N PRO A 799 17.04 -1.26 -38.96
CA PRO A 799 17.68 -1.07 -37.66
C PRO A 799 16.58 -0.60 -36.71
N SER A 800 16.31 -1.41 -35.72
CA SER A 800 15.71 -0.93 -34.48
C SER A 800 16.51 0.30 -34.07
N THR A 801 15.89 1.47 -34.07
CA THR A 801 16.40 2.63 -33.40
C THR A 801 16.51 2.27 -31.92
N GLY A 802 17.62 1.62 -31.60
CA GLY A 802 18.11 1.55 -30.25
C GLY A 802 18.30 3.00 -29.81
N ILE A 803 17.30 3.55 -29.12
CA ILE A 803 17.52 4.65 -28.22
C ILE A 803 18.58 4.11 -27.29
N ALA A 804 19.85 4.48 -27.55
CA ALA A 804 20.93 4.23 -26.63
C ALA A 804 20.41 4.70 -25.26
N ASP A 805 20.33 3.76 -24.33
CA ASP A 805 19.96 4.05 -22.95
C ASP A 805 20.81 5.24 -22.49
N PRO A 806 20.24 6.39 -22.18
CA PRO A 806 20.98 7.50 -21.60
C PRO A 806 21.35 7.20 -20.14
N GLU A 807 21.53 5.96 -19.79
CA GLU A 807 21.74 5.45 -18.43
C GLU A 807 23.20 5.45 -17.98
N GLN A 808 24.15 5.89 -18.75
CA GLN A 808 25.43 6.30 -18.17
C GLN A 808 25.22 7.69 -17.52
N GLN A 809 24.65 7.66 -16.33
CA GLN A 809 24.46 8.82 -15.48
C GLN A 809 25.81 9.43 -15.19
N ALA A 810 26.14 10.54 -15.87
CA ALA A 810 27.33 11.32 -15.59
C ALA A 810 27.30 11.69 -14.09
N SER A 811 28.23 11.16 -13.32
CA SER A 811 28.38 11.52 -11.91
C SER A 811 28.84 12.97 -11.83
N THR A 812 28.02 13.82 -11.21
CA THR A 812 28.37 15.23 -11.04
C THR A 812 29.33 15.41 -9.87
N ILE A 813 30.05 16.53 -9.86
CA ILE A 813 30.99 16.87 -8.79
C ILE A 813 30.32 16.87 -7.40
N PHE A 814 29.03 17.16 -7.32
CA PHE A 814 28.26 17.17 -6.07
C PHE A 814 27.92 15.76 -5.56
N GLN A 815 28.06 14.75 -6.40
CA GLN A 815 27.87 13.34 -6.02
C GLN A 815 29.18 12.63 -5.65
N SER A 816 30.35 13.22 -5.97
CA SER A 816 31.66 12.68 -5.64
C SER A 816 32.09 13.05 -4.22
N GLN A 817 33.01 12.25 -3.64
CA GLN A 817 33.63 12.60 -2.35
C GLN A 817 34.70 13.67 -2.58
N GLN A 818 34.64 14.76 -1.80
CA GLN A 818 35.55 15.91 -1.97
C GLN A 818 36.88 15.80 -1.18
N GLY A 819 36.99 14.84 -0.26
CA GLY A 819 38.19 14.63 0.53
C GLY A 819 38.49 15.78 1.55
N LYS A 820 39.78 16.04 1.81
CA LYS A 820 40.22 17.07 2.77
C LYS A 820 40.38 18.47 2.15
N LYS A 821 39.58 18.82 1.15
CA LYS A 821 39.60 20.16 0.53
C LYS A 821 38.90 21.19 1.40
N THR A 822 38.86 22.44 0.97
CA THR A 822 38.18 23.54 1.67
C THR A 822 36.90 23.97 1.00
N ILE A 823 35.95 24.44 1.79
CA ILE A 823 34.77 25.19 1.35
C ILE A 823 35.04 26.64 1.79
N ASP A 824 35.20 27.52 0.84
CA ASP A 824 35.58 28.90 1.09
C ASP A 824 34.37 29.82 0.94
N ILE A 825 34.05 30.55 2.01
CA ILE A 825 32.86 31.41 2.08
C ILE A 825 33.31 32.86 2.15
N TYR A 826 32.98 33.64 1.14
CA TYR A 826 33.24 35.08 1.10
C TYR A 826 31.95 35.82 1.51
N TRP A 827 31.85 36.08 2.81
CA TRP A 827 30.70 36.78 3.39
C TRP A 827 31.00 38.29 3.44
N LEU A 828 30.75 38.98 2.35
CA LEU A 828 31.15 40.36 2.12
C LEU A 828 30.09 41.40 2.47
N PHE A 829 28.84 40.96 2.53
CA PHE A 829 27.67 41.78 2.86
C PHE A 829 26.74 41.01 3.74
N ASP A 830 26.02 41.67 4.62
CA ASP A 830 24.98 41.07 5.42
C ASP A 830 23.79 40.70 4.50
N ASP A 831 23.44 39.46 4.51
CA ASP A 831 22.32 38.86 3.73
C ASP A 831 21.39 38.04 4.59
N GLY A 832 21.39 38.29 5.91
CA GLY A 832 20.65 37.48 6.89
C GLY A 832 21.31 36.14 7.22
N GLY A 833 22.49 35.85 6.64
CA GLY A 833 23.29 34.65 6.91
C GLY A 833 23.06 33.50 5.92
N LEU A 834 22.35 33.71 4.82
CA LEU A 834 22.11 32.66 3.83
C LEU A 834 23.41 32.18 3.16
N THR A 835 24.33 33.11 2.86
CA THR A 835 25.69 32.79 2.33
C THR A 835 26.48 31.86 3.26
N LEU A 836 26.24 31.90 4.57
CA LEU A 836 26.88 31.02 5.55
C LEU A 836 26.12 29.69 5.67
N LEU A 837 24.80 29.73 5.62
CA LEU A 837 23.94 28.57 5.89
C LEU A 837 24.03 27.48 4.80
N ILE A 838 24.01 27.83 3.52
CA ILE A 838 24.02 26.86 2.42
C ILE A 838 25.30 26.01 2.40
N PRO A 839 26.52 26.60 2.46
CA PRO A 839 27.77 25.84 2.54
C PRO A 839 27.89 25.00 3.81
N TYR A 840 27.38 25.48 4.93
CA TYR A 840 27.32 24.72 6.18
C TYR A 840 26.45 23.46 6.03
N LEU A 841 25.27 23.58 5.42
CA LEU A 841 24.37 22.44 5.17
C LEU A 841 25.00 21.41 4.21
N LEU A 842 25.77 21.85 3.23
CA LEU A 842 26.60 21.00 2.37
C LEU A 842 27.67 20.25 3.17
N GLY A 843 28.44 20.97 4.00
CA GLY A 843 29.48 20.40 4.83
C GLY A 843 29.00 19.31 5.80
N ARG A 844 27.74 19.35 6.22
CA ARG A 844 27.13 18.28 7.05
C ARG A 844 26.86 16.97 6.32
N LYS A 845 26.90 16.95 4.98
CA LYS A 845 26.64 15.73 4.22
C LYS A 845 27.88 14.84 4.15
N LYS A 846 27.72 13.52 4.28
CA LYS A 846 28.80 12.52 4.33
C LYS A 846 29.88 12.70 3.25
N ARG A 847 29.51 13.18 2.07
CA ARG A 847 30.40 13.37 0.93
C ARG A 847 31.28 14.63 1.07
N TRP A 848 30.83 15.64 1.80
CA TRP A 848 31.43 16.93 2.02
C TRP A 848 31.97 17.12 3.46
N GLY A 849 31.61 16.22 4.38
CA GLY A 849 31.89 16.34 5.81
C GLY A 849 33.38 16.29 6.20
N LYS A 850 34.28 15.96 5.26
CA LYS A 850 35.73 16.04 5.46
C LYS A 850 36.34 17.36 5.01
N CYS A 851 35.56 18.25 4.38
CA CYS A 851 36.00 19.55 3.94
C CYS A 851 36.11 20.51 5.14
N ARG A 852 37.17 21.35 5.15
CA ARG A 852 37.29 22.42 6.13
C ARG A 852 36.54 23.66 5.63
N ILE A 853 35.80 24.32 6.49
CA ILE A 853 35.07 25.53 6.13
C ILE A 853 35.91 26.74 6.56
N ARG A 854 36.26 27.60 5.60
CA ARG A 854 36.93 28.87 5.82
C ARG A 854 36.00 30.05 5.51
N VAL A 855 36.00 31.07 6.33
CA VAL A 855 35.15 32.25 6.14
C VAL A 855 36.04 33.46 5.94
N PHE A 856 35.76 34.18 4.84
CA PHE A 856 36.48 35.42 4.47
C PHE A 856 35.51 36.60 4.58
N VAL A 857 35.93 37.63 5.30
CA VAL A 857 35.13 38.85 5.52
C VAL A 857 35.96 40.08 5.18
N GLY A 858 35.34 41.11 4.61
CA GLY A 858 36.00 42.37 4.34
C GLY A 858 36.21 43.18 5.63
N GLY A 859 37.39 43.78 5.82
CA GLY A 859 37.71 44.58 6.99
C GLY A 859 38.48 45.85 6.62
N GLN A 860 38.61 46.78 7.59
CA GLN A 860 39.44 47.99 7.48
C GLN A 860 40.83 47.77 8.10
N ILE A 861 41.86 48.22 7.43
CA ILE A 861 43.25 48.02 7.83
C ILE A 861 43.52 48.47 9.26
N ASN A 862 42.91 49.56 9.70
CA ASN A 862 43.16 50.17 11.01
C ASN A 862 42.48 49.49 12.21
N ARG A 863 41.54 48.50 12.02
CA ARG A 863 40.76 47.85 13.05
C ARG A 863 40.67 46.33 12.88
N MET A 864 41.64 45.75 12.21
CA MET A 864 41.60 44.32 11.83
C MET A 864 41.44 43.37 13.00
N ASP A 865 42.13 43.57 14.09
CA ASP A 865 42.06 42.68 15.25
C ASP A 865 40.76 42.79 16.02
N GLU A 866 40.16 43.97 16.12
CA GLU A 866 38.86 44.20 16.74
C GLU A 866 37.72 43.60 15.88
N GLU A 867 37.74 43.87 14.57
CA GLU A 867 36.77 43.32 13.64
C GLU A 867 36.85 41.79 13.55
N ARG A 868 38.09 41.26 13.56
CA ARG A 868 38.27 39.80 13.60
C ARG A 868 37.69 39.20 14.88
N LYS A 869 37.97 39.80 16.05
CA LYS A 869 37.42 39.31 17.34
C LYS A 869 35.91 39.41 17.35
N ALA A 870 35.32 40.50 16.88
CA ALA A 870 33.89 40.68 16.81
C ALA A 870 33.23 39.63 15.89
N ILE A 871 33.79 39.41 14.70
CA ILE A 871 33.26 38.43 13.74
C ILE A 871 33.43 36.99 14.22
N VAL A 872 34.60 36.64 14.80
CA VAL A 872 34.83 35.32 15.38
C VAL A 872 33.85 35.08 16.54
N SER A 873 33.60 36.09 17.38
CA SER A 873 32.58 36.00 18.44
C SER A 873 31.18 35.77 17.85
N LEU A 874 30.79 36.49 16.80
CA LEU A 874 29.49 36.32 16.13
C LEU A 874 29.38 34.92 15.51
N LEU A 875 30.37 34.50 14.74
CA LEU A 875 30.37 33.17 14.08
C LEU A 875 30.36 32.01 15.08
N SER A 876 31.07 32.18 16.23
CA SER A 876 31.05 31.19 17.31
C SER A 876 29.66 31.02 17.94
N LYS A 877 28.90 32.13 18.07
CA LYS A 877 27.53 32.13 18.59
C LYS A 877 26.55 31.40 17.64
N PHE A 878 26.81 31.45 16.34
CA PHE A 878 26.00 30.69 15.36
C PHE A 878 26.23 29.17 15.43
N ARG A 879 27.32 28.70 16.04
CA ARG A 879 27.64 27.27 16.22
C ARG A 879 27.69 26.46 14.91
N LEU A 880 28.18 27.11 13.83
CA LEU A 880 28.24 26.49 12.50
C LEU A 880 29.52 25.70 12.25
N GLY A 881 30.43 25.62 13.23
CA GLY A 881 31.66 24.81 13.15
C GLY A 881 32.63 25.26 12.08
N PHE A 882 32.82 26.59 11.91
CA PHE A 882 33.85 27.13 11.03
C PHE A 882 35.23 26.81 11.56
N HIS A 883 36.18 26.52 10.65
CA HIS A 883 37.53 26.12 11.02
C HIS A 883 38.50 27.31 11.07
N GLU A 884 38.34 28.22 10.12
CA GLU A 884 39.21 29.37 9.97
C GLU A 884 38.43 30.59 9.57
N VAL A 885 38.76 31.75 10.09
CA VAL A 885 38.18 33.05 9.74
C VAL A 885 39.27 34.00 9.34
N HIS A 886 39.16 34.55 8.12
CA HIS A 886 40.12 35.49 7.55
C HIS A 886 39.44 36.85 7.31
N VAL A 887 40.06 37.91 7.79
CA VAL A 887 39.64 39.27 7.48
C VAL A 887 40.53 39.78 6.31
N LEU A 888 39.91 40.27 5.26
CA LEU A 888 40.53 40.71 4.04
C LEU A 888 40.73 42.24 4.06
N PRO A 889 41.93 42.75 4.41
CA PRO A 889 42.18 44.18 4.40
C PRO A 889 42.30 44.72 2.97
N ASP A 890 42.70 43.85 2.06
CA ASP A 890 43.11 44.20 0.69
C ASP A 890 41.96 44.39 -0.30
N ILE A 891 40.72 44.20 0.15
CA ILE A 891 39.54 44.25 -0.71
C ILE A 891 39.29 45.63 -1.31
N ASN A 892 39.81 46.68 -0.68
CA ASN A 892 39.69 48.08 -1.12
C ASN A 892 40.95 48.61 -1.84
N GLN A 893 41.98 47.79 -2.02
CA GLN A 893 43.15 48.16 -2.80
C GLN A 893 42.83 48.19 -4.29
N GLN A 894 43.62 48.99 -5.05
CA GLN A 894 43.47 49.00 -6.50
C GLN A 894 43.92 47.70 -7.12
N PRO A 895 43.11 47.12 -8.05
CA PRO A 895 43.49 45.92 -8.79
C PRO A 895 44.68 46.18 -9.71
N ARG A 896 45.31 45.08 -10.16
CA ARG A 896 46.40 45.14 -11.13
C ARG A 896 45.92 45.78 -12.46
N PRO A 897 46.76 46.63 -13.11
CA PRO A 897 46.35 47.32 -14.34
C PRO A 897 45.96 46.39 -15.48
N GLU A 898 46.53 45.19 -15.52
CA GLU A 898 46.21 44.16 -16.52
C GLU A 898 44.76 43.66 -16.39
N HIS A 899 44.29 43.43 -15.13
CA HIS A 899 42.93 42.97 -14.87
C HIS A 899 41.91 44.09 -15.08
N ILE A 900 42.29 45.34 -14.82
CA ILE A 900 41.44 46.49 -15.13
C ILE A 900 41.25 46.62 -16.64
N ARG A 901 42.35 46.51 -17.45
CA ARG A 901 42.23 46.47 -18.91
C ARG A 901 41.31 45.37 -19.41
N ARG A 902 41.49 44.14 -18.85
CA ARG A 902 40.67 43.02 -19.23
C ARG A 902 39.18 43.25 -18.92
N PHE A 903 38.85 43.92 -17.81
CA PHE A 903 37.47 44.32 -17.50
C PHE A 903 36.96 45.37 -18.48
N ASP A 904 37.78 46.36 -18.83
CA ASP A 904 37.40 47.42 -19.78
C ASP A 904 37.21 46.86 -21.18
N GLU A 905 38.00 45.86 -21.60
CA GLU A 905 37.82 45.10 -22.84
C GLU A 905 36.55 44.26 -22.81
N LEU A 906 36.18 43.68 -21.68
CA LEU A 906 34.95 42.89 -21.51
C LEU A 906 33.72 43.76 -21.72
N ILE A 907 33.69 45.00 -21.26
CA ILE A 907 32.53 45.89 -21.36
C ILE A 907 32.53 46.72 -22.69
N ALA A 908 33.67 46.79 -23.39
CA ALA A 908 33.82 47.59 -24.60
C ALA A 908 32.72 47.37 -25.67
N PRO A 909 32.32 46.13 -26.01
CA PRO A 909 31.25 45.90 -26.99
C PRO A 909 29.87 46.40 -26.57
N PHE A 910 29.66 46.61 -25.28
CA PHE A 910 28.40 47.06 -24.71
C PHE A 910 28.34 48.57 -24.43
N ARG A 911 29.41 49.32 -24.65
CA ARG A 911 29.45 50.78 -24.42
C ARG A 911 28.74 51.56 -25.51
N LEU A 912 28.09 52.66 -25.13
CA LEU A 912 27.45 53.59 -26.04
C LEU A 912 28.49 54.60 -26.64
N ASN A 913 29.58 54.86 -25.90
CA ASN A 913 30.60 55.89 -26.24
C ASN A 913 29.95 57.28 -26.53
N ASP A 914 29.07 57.69 -25.63
CA ASP A 914 28.21 58.87 -25.73
C ASP A 914 28.88 60.14 -25.37
N GLY A 915 30.11 60.10 -24.83
CA GLY A 915 30.88 61.27 -24.45
C GLY A 915 30.26 62.12 -23.34
N PHE A 916 29.62 61.44 -22.33
CA PHE A 916 28.96 62.05 -21.18
C PHE A 916 27.84 63.02 -21.56
N LYS A 917 26.99 62.64 -22.53
CA LYS A 917 25.77 63.39 -22.89
C LYS A 917 24.74 63.37 -21.76
N ASP A 918 23.81 64.32 -21.80
CA ASP A 918 22.71 64.41 -20.86
C ASP A 918 21.83 63.13 -20.84
N GLU A 919 21.23 62.86 -19.72
CA GLU A 919 20.42 61.64 -19.50
C GLU A 919 19.29 61.49 -20.55
N ALA A 920 18.71 62.62 -21.02
CA ALA A 920 17.70 62.63 -22.08
C ALA A 920 18.26 62.14 -23.43
N ALA A 921 19.43 62.64 -23.82
CA ALA A 921 20.16 62.27 -25.06
C ALA A 921 20.67 60.83 -24.99
N VAL A 922 21.08 60.35 -23.82
CA VAL A 922 21.48 58.98 -23.59
C VAL A 922 20.25 58.03 -23.72
N ASN A 923 19.10 58.42 -23.20
CA ASN A 923 17.87 57.62 -23.29
C ASN A 923 17.38 57.54 -24.75
N GLU A 924 17.58 58.60 -25.54
CA GLU A 924 17.26 58.55 -26.95
C GLU A 924 18.23 57.66 -27.73
N LEU A 925 19.51 57.69 -27.45
CA LEU A 925 20.52 56.77 -28.00
C LEU A 925 20.29 55.28 -27.54
N ARG A 926 19.67 55.09 -26.40
CA ARG A 926 19.26 53.79 -25.86
C ARG A 926 17.95 53.26 -26.43
N HIS A 927 17.22 54.10 -27.20
CA HIS A 927 15.95 53.65 -27.74
C HIS A 927 16.19 52.41 -28.62
N GLY A 928 15.70 51.23 -28.13
CA GLY A 928 15.96 49.93 -28.73
C GLY A 928 17.20 49.16 -28.20
N CYS A 929 18.02 49.75 -27.32
CA CYS A 929 19.23 49.15 -26.77
C CYS A 929 19.40 49.32 -25.24
N PRO A 930 18.43 48.93 -24.41
CA PRO A 930 18.45 49.22 -22.97
C PRO A 930 19.59 48.53 -22.21
N TRP A 931 20.26 47.54 -22.80
CA TRP A 931 21.40 46.81 -22.23
C TRP A 931 22.72 47.53 -22.36
N LYS A 932 22.82 48.54 -23.21
CA LYS A 932 24.07 49.30 -23.43
C LYS A 932 24.39 50.25 -22.30
N ILE A 933 25.68 50.45 -22.05
CA ILE A 933 26.26 51.17 -20.90
C ILE A 933 26.69 52.56 -21.37
N SER A 934 26.23 53.63 -20.74
CA SER A 934 26.68 54.99 -20.99
C SER A 934 28.03 55.25 -20.29
N ASP A 935 28.74 56.27 -20.78
CA ASP A 935 30.05 56.66 -20.18
C ASP A 935 29.82 57.17 -18.74
N GLU A 936 28.74 57.83 -18.45
CA GLU A 936 28.39 58.27 -17.10
C GLU A 936 28.16 57.08 -16.17
N GLU A 937 27.49 56.03 -16.63
CA GLU A 937 27.26 54.82 -15.83
C GLU A 937 28.56 54.04 -15.55
N VAL A 938 29.43 53.97 -16.56
CA VAL A 938 30.80 53.40 -16.34
C VAL A 938 31.50 54.16 -15.24
N HIS A 939 31.48 55.54 -15.31
CA HIS A 939 32.10 56.36 -14.30
C HIS A 939 31.45 56.23 -12.92
N ARG A 940 30.11 56.32 -12.86
CA ARG A 940 29.32 56.16 -11.63
C ARG A 940 29.57 54.83 -10.94
N HIS A 941 29.73 53.75 -11.68
CA HIS A 941 29.94 52.42 -11.15
C HIS A 941 31.41 51.93 -11.12
N ARG A 942 32.38 52.84 -11.46
CA ARG A 942 33.79 52.50 -11.57
C ARG A 942 34.37 51.87 -10.28
N ALA A 943 34.10 52.49 -9.13
CA ALA A 943 34.59 51.98 -7.84
C ALA A 943 34.04 50.58 -7.53
N LYS A 944 32.78 50.34 -7.86
CA LYS A 944 32.14 49.03 -7.66
C LYS A 944 32.69 47.97 -8.61
N SER A 945 32.97 48.34 -9.86
CA SER A 945 33.57 47.47 -10.86
C SER A 945 35.02 47.08 -10.46
N LEU A 946 35.82 48.04 -10.05
CA LEU A 946 37.18 47.78 -9.58
C LEU A 946 37.22 46.86 -8.35
N ARG A 947 36.24 47.01 -7.46
CA ARG A 947 36.10 46.11 -6.31
C ARG A 947 35.85 44.67 -6.75
N GLN A 948 35.03 44.41 -7.79
CA GLN A 948 34.81 43.06 -8.32
C GLN A 948 36.08 42.49 -8.96
N VAL A 949 36.84 43.31 -9.68
CA VAL A 949 38.13 42.90 -10.24
C VAL A 949 39.11 42.52 -9.14
N ARG A 950 39.23 43.32 -8.09
CA ARG A 950 40.11 43.06 -6.96
C ARG A 950 39.69 41.79 -6.20
N LEU A 951 38.39 41.59 -6.02
CA LEU A 951 37.88 40.40 -5.37
C LEU A 951 38.23 39.14 -6.17
N ASN A 952 38.17 39.16 -7.49
CA ASN A 952 38.60 38.03 -8.32
C ASN A 952 40.09 37.71 -8.10
N GLU A 953 40.98 38.72 -7.98
CA GLU A 953 42.38 38.50 -7.66
C GLU A 953 42.54 37.78 -6.31
N ILE A 954 41.82 38.22 -5.28
CA ILE A 954 41.81 37.59 -3.96
C ILE A 954 41.33 36.14 -4.03
N LEU A 955 40.28 35.88 -4.80
CA LEU A 955 39.73 34.53 -5.03
C LEU A 955 40.75 33.59 -5.69
N LEU A 956 41.51 34.11 -6.66
CA LEU A 956 42.56 33.35 -7.33
C LEU A 956 43.76 33.06 -6.40
N ASP A 957 44.09 33.97 -5.49
CA ASP A 957 45.20 33.81 -4.55
C ASP A 957 44.86 32.82 -3.43
N TYR A 958 43.66 32.89 -2.84
CA TYR A 958 43.31 32.12 -1.62
C TYR A 958 42.53 30.84 -1.89
N SER A 959 41.76 30.74 -2.99
CA SER A 959 40.75 29.70 -3.17
C SER A 959 40.88 28.85 -4.43
N ARG A 960 42.07 28.87 -5.07
CA ARG A 960 42.32 28.14 -6.33
C ARG A 960 42.02 26.64 -6.26
N ASP A 961 42.31 26.01 -5.10
CA ASP A 961 42.18 24.55 -4.90
C ASP A 961 41.01 24.17 -3.97
N ALA A 962 40.10 25.08 -3.71
CA ALA A 962 38.93 24.83 -2.91
C ALA A 962 38.02 23.76 -3.58
N ALA A 963 37.20 23.07 -2.76
CA ALA A 963 36.16 22.18 -3.28
C ALA A 963 34.94 22.97 -3.79
N LEU A 964 34.71 24.15 -3.17
CA LEU A 964 33.58 25.03 -3.44
C LEU A 964 33.90 26.44 -2.97
N ILE A 965 33.53 27.43 -3.75
CA ILE A 965 33.61 28.83 -3.37
C ILE A 965 32.20 29.40 -3.30
N ALA A 966 31.83 29.93 -2.14
CA ALA A 966 30.54 30.61 -1.94
C ALA A 966 30.82 32.11 -1.74
N ILE A 967 30.14 32.94 -2.52
CA ILE A 967 30.38 34.39 -2.52
C ILE A 967 29.02 35.08 -2.36
N THR A 968 28.98 36.13 -1.55
CA THR A 968 27.78 37.00 -1.48
C THR A 968 27.57 37.70 -2.83
N LEU A 969 26.44 37.47 -3.48
CA LEU A 969 26.09 38.01 -4.78
C LEU A 969 26.01 39.56 -4.73
N PRO A 970 26.74 40.28 -5.57
CA PRO A 970 26.60 41.74 -5.68
C PRO A 970 25.24 42.08 -6.28
N ILE A 971 24.63 43.19 -5.89
CA ILE A 971 23.34 43.66 -6.41
C ILE A 971 23.55 44.78 -7.43
N GLY A 972 22.99 44.63 -8.64
CA GLY A 972 22.72 45.67 -9.59
C GLY A 972 21.37 46.32 -9.30
N ARG A 973 21.27 47.61 -8.98
CA ARG A 973 19.97 48.23 -8.73
C ARG A 973 19.16 48.30 -10.03
N LYS A 974 17.92 47.85 -9.98
CA LYS A 974 16.96 47.93 -11.10
C LYS A 974 16.82 49.36 -11.59
N GLY A 975 16.90 49.58 -12.86
CA GLY A 975 16.79 50.89 -13.49
C GLY A 975 18.03 51.82 -13.31
N ARG A 976 19.08 51.42 -12.57
CA ARG A 976 20.29 52.19 -12.37
C ARG A 976 21.59 51.50 -12.81
N CYS A 977 21.53 50.18 -13.03
CA CYS A 977 22.67 49.40 -13.48
C CYS A 977 22.26 48.67 -14.76
N PRO A 978 22.89 48.90 -15.90
CA PRO A 978 22.63 48.16 -17.11
C PRO A 978 22.88 46.68 -16.96
N SER A 979 22.06 45.84 -17.60
CA SER A 979 22.15 44.41 -17.48
C SER A 979 23.47 43.81 -17.94
N SER A 980 24.08 44.39 -18.98
CA SER A 980 25.39 44.01 -19.47
C SER A 980 26.51 44.32 -18.46
N LEU A 981 26.43 45.46 -17.76
CA LEU A 981 27.41 45.82 -16.72
C LEU A 981 27.29 44.88 -15.52
N TYR A 982 26.04 44.52 -15.15
CA TYR A 982 25.81 43.59 -14.07
C TYR A 982 26.36 42.21 -14.41
N MET A 983 26.14 41.72 -15.59
CA MET A 983 26.71 40.45 -16.04
C MET A 983 28.24 40.48 -16.14
N ALA A 984 28.81 41.59 -16.55
CA ALA A 984 30.27 41.78 -16.56
C ALA A 984 30.87 41.67 -15.14
N TRP A 985 30.20 42.20 -14.10
CA TRP A 985 30.60 41.97 -12.71
C TRP A 985 30.56 40.51 -12.30
N LEU A 986 29.48 39.80 -12.65
CA LEU A 986 29.35 38.37 -12.32
C LEU A 986 30.38 37.52 -13.07
N GLU A 987 30.68 37.86 -14.32
CA GLU A 987 31.72 37.21 -15.13
C GLU A 987 33.09 37.41 -14.47
N THR A 988 33.46 38.66 -14.19
CA THR A 988 34.74 39.03 -13.60
C THR A 988 34.99 38.35 -12.26
N LEU A 989 33.97 38.32 -11.38
CA LEU A 989 34.07 37.65 -10.07
C LEU A 989 34.43 36.18 -10.16
N SER A 990 33.91 35.49 -11.14
CA SER A 990 33.99 34.02 -11.24
C SER A 990 34.90 33.55 -12.39
N GLN A 991 35.65 34.49 -13.00
CA GLN A 991 36.53 34.21 -14.11
C GLN A 991 37.79 33.47 -13.65
N ASP A 992 38.26 32.53 -14.47
CA ASP A 992 39.50 31.74 -14.28
C ASP A 992 39.54 30.85 -13.03
N LEU A 993 38.44 30.76 -12.28
CA LEU A 993 38.32 29.88 -11.11
C LEU A 993 38.07 28.41 -11.56
N ARG A 994 38.83 27.48 -10.96
CA ARG A 994 38.67 26.03 -11.19
C ARG A 994 37.53 25.41 -10.38
N PRO A 995 37.37 25.79 -9.09
CA PRO A 995 36.29 25.24 -8.26
C PRO A 995 34.89 25.68 -8.74
N PRO A 996 33.85 24.95 -8.40
CA PRO A 996 32.48 25.44 -8.49
C PRO A 996 32.32 26.75 -7.71
N VAL A 997 31.64 27.71 -8.29
CA VAL A 997 31.34 29.00 -7.66
C VAL A 997 29.83 29.11 -7.46
N ILE A 998 29.44 29.47 -6.25
CA ILE A 998 28.08 29.78 -5.88
C ILE A 998 27.98 31.24 -5.48
N LEU A 999 27.14 31.99 -6.16
CA LEU A 999 26.82 33.35 -5.79
C LEU A 999 25.49 33.35 -5.05
N ILE A 1000 25.48 33.72 -3.78
CA ILE A 1000 24.31 33.62 -2.90
C ILE A 1000 23.95 35.01 -2.37
N ARG A 1001 22.65 35.30 -2.35
CA ARG A 1001 22.12 36.48 -1.68
C ARG A 1001 20.80 36.15 -1.01
N GLY A 1002 20.71 36.39 0.31
CA GLY A 1002 19.45 36.33 1.04
C GLY A 1002 18.56 37.56 0.74
N ASN A 1003 17.31 37.47 1.13
CA ASN A 1003 16.30 38.53 0.99
C ASN A 1003 16.30 39.52 2.16
N GLN A 1004 17.38 39.59 2.92
CA GLN A 1004 17.56 40.34 4.16
C GLN A 1004 16.81 39.85 5.39
N GLU A 1005 16.06 38.77 5.27
CA GLU A 1005 15.50 38.07 6.45
C GLU A 1005 16.59 37.27 7.14
N ASN A 1006 16.60 37.27 8.47
CA ASN A 1006 17.54 36.48 9.26
C ASN A 1006 17.27 35.00 9.15
N VAL A 1007 18.20 34.21 8.64
CA VAL A 1007 18.13 32.74 8.56
C VAL A 1007 18.96 32.07 9.66
N LEU A 1008 19.76 32.84 10.40
CA LEU A 1008 20.56 32.41 11.53
C LEU A 1008 20.23 33.24 12.75
N THR A 1009 20.23 32.66 13.93
CA THR A 1009 20.00 33.35 15.22
C THR A 1009 20.79 32.72 16.34
N PHE A 1010 21.03 33.50 17.40
CA PHE A 1010 21.56 33.04 18.67
C PHE A 1010 20.83 33.70 19.84
N TYR A 1011 20.88 33.10 21.00
CA TYR A 1011 20.30 33.67 22.19
C TYR A 1011 21.37 34.49 22.95
N CYS A 1012 21.05 35.73 23.28
CA CYS A 1012 21.74 36.48 24.31
C CYS A 1012 21.09 36.09 25.66
N GLN A 1013 21.89 35.64 26.59
CA GLN A 1013 21.52 35.59 27.99
C GLN A 1013 21.63 37.00 28.60
#